data_85f48864c9146bcce7a61cfec78c27c8
#
_entry.id   85f48864c9146bcce7a61cfec78c27c8
#
_cell.length_a   1.000
_cell.length_b   1.000
_cell.length_c   1.000
_cell.angle_alpha   90.00
_cell.angle_beta   90.00
_cell.angle_gamma   90.00
#
_symmetry.space_group_name_H-M   'P 1'
#
loop_
_entity.id
_entity.type
_entity.pdbx_description
1 polymer ?
#
loop_
_entity_poly.entity_id
_entity_poly.type
_entity_poly.pdbx_seq_one_letter_code
_entity_poly.pdbx_strand_id
1 'polypeptide(L)'
;VESFNGRPMLFINGEPTTEFWCYGDPGAIEDFVSAGIRICQFHVPFPSWWTGPEQYDFGPTDEKIEEFCARAGSVLLMPRVNFGYVGEEWWGDSHPDELAVGLDPDGKPVDYRQVRSLPVGCWFSSGSQEWTRDAARAMHAFVTHCEERFGDRILGYQIGGGISAEWFRWWYFVEDVYEDYSPAAREAFRRYLRNRYGDDMALRRAWNRPDVCLATAEVPSPRKLRQPAECYFRDPAIERDVVDWLECLSEANAGQIMTLAKVAKEACRWQKLVGTFYGYLWPHWNTRSPARAGHMALRRILNEKAIDFISSPYHYDNRHLGGFHHSQTVPQTIERAGKLHLDEIDTSTHLAKPPRIAGRSCGLPRNAEESCRLLRRDAASVLGTAGTGWWMDLYNDRWYADLEIQAEIRRLQRLAVQSREWDCDSHAELAVVVDDRSSAWCHPTSSLNQFFTSVARQMEWSDLGFPLDTLTAWEVGRYGRARVYLFLNCWFMDGDLRREIIQRVRRPGVTSVWFHGCGFIEKNRCDVANVTELVGIRMRYLPEPALPEIELIPGSDPVVEDAYTPRSFGARLSDDRTDRMLDGPAAHWDAARTPRFAVDDPQARVIGRYVGGREPALAIVEKQGWRSVFCGAPMLPGWLLARLARRSGVHAYTSPGAQVFHRGPLISVYKPQAGLLRVEAPAGMLIQPLMFAETQQVWRPDPRTKPCASVETPFEASETRFYVACDSSGRELPMGAAGNRSAE
;
A
#
# COMPACT_ATOMS: atom_id res chain seq x y z
N VAL A 1 0.01 20.05 7.60
CA VAL A 1 -1.16 19.22 7.26
C VAL A 1 -2.15 19.31 8.39
N GLU A 2 -3.40 19.60 8.08
CA GLU A 2 -4.47 19.75 9.05
C GLU A 2 -5.72 18.99 8.55
N SER A 3 -6.62 18.66 9.47
CA SER A 3 -7.91 18.05 9.09
C SER A 3 -8.84 19.13 8.54
N PHE A 4 -9.33 18.93 7.33
CA PHE A 4 -10.25 19.83 6.65
C PHE A 4 -11.24 19.04 5.80
N ASN A 5 -12.53 19.32 5.93
CA ASN A 5 -13.60 18.64 5.19
C ASN A 5 -13.49 17.11 5.21
N GLY A 6 -13.24 16.53 6.41
CA GLY A 6 -13.22 15.08 6.62
C GLY A 6 -11.93 14.36 6.18
N ARG A 7 -10.86 15.09 5.80
CA ARG A 7 -9.57 14.49 5.40
C ARG A 7 -8.36 15.30 5.86
N PRO A 8 -7.15 14.70 5.95
CA PRO A 8 -5.91 15.47 6.02
C PRO A 8 -5.73 16.28 4.74
N MET A 9 -5.37 17.54 4.88
CA MET A 9 -5.17 18.45 3.75
C MET A 9 -3.93 19.28 3.93
N LEU A 10 -3.22 19.51 2.83
CA LEU A 10 -2.10 20.45 2.79
C LEU A 10 -2.60 21.88 2.87
N PHE A 11 -1.98 22.70 3.72
CA PHE A 11 -2.18 24.14 3.75
C PHE A 11 -0.91 24.85 3.30
N ILE A 12 -1.04 25.76 2.34
CA ILE A 12 0.05 26.62 1.87
C ILE A 12 -0.35 28.06 2.17
N ASN A 13 0.42 28.74 3.03
CA ASN A 13 0.13 30.11 3.48
C ASN A 13 -1.29 30.30 4.04
N GLY A 14 -1.80 29.27 4.75
CA GLY A 14 -3.13 29.27 5.35
C GLY A 14 -4.27 28.84 4.42
N GLU A 15 -3.99 28.58 3.13
CA GLU A 15 -4.98 28.14 2.16
C GLU A 15 -4.91 26.63 1.92
N PRO A 16 -6.05 25.90 1.99
CA PRO A 16 -6.07 24.46 1.72
C PRO A 16 -5.83 24.18 0.23
N THR A 17 -5.11 23.12 -0.07
CA THR A 17 -4.85 22.69 -1.45
C THR A 17 -4.94 21.18 -1.60
N THR A 18 -5.43 20.75 -2.78
CA THR A 18 -5.62 19.33 -3.17
C THR A 18 -5.01 19.04 -4.53
N GLU A 19 -4.07 19.88 -4.92
CA GLU A 19 -3.45 19.82 -6.24
C GLU A 19 -2.64 18.55 -6.44
N PHE A 20 -2.62 18.04 -7.68
CA PHE A 20 -1.58 17.11 -8.10
C PHE A 20 -0.25 17.86 -8.24
N TRP A 21 0.83 17.15 -7.97
CA TRP A 21 2.19 17.64 -8.11
C TRP A 21 2.84 17.03 -9.35
N CYS A 22 4.07 17.39 -9.63
CA CYS A 22 4.91 16.66 -10.58
C CYS A 22 6.22 16.24 -9.93
N TYR A 23 6.88 15.31 -10.60
CA TYR A 23 8.25 14.92 -10.32
C TYR A 23 9.04 14.98 -11.62
N GLY A 24 10.20 15.57 -11.59
CA GLY A 24 11.08 15.61 -12.75
C GLY A 24 12.28 16.54 -12.59
N ASP A 25 13.02 16.65 -13.66
CA ASP A 25 14.14 17.59 -13.78
C ASP A 25 13.70 18.95 -14.37
N PRO A 26 14.49 20.00 -14.20
CA PRO A 26 14.16 21.34 -14.72
C PRO A 26 13.79 21.35 -16.20
N GLY A 27 14.41 20.49 -17.02
CA GLY A 27 14.14 20.39 -18.45
C GLY A 27 12.73 19.94 -18.85
N ALA A 28 11.97 19.31 -17.92
CA ALA A 28 10.61 18.84 -18.16
C ALA A 28 9.54 19.69 -17.42
N ILE A 29 9.94 20.65 -16.60
CA ILE A 29 8.99 21.38 -15.73
C ILE A 29 7.96 22.18 -16.51
N GLU A 30 8.31 22.68 -17.69
CA GLU A 30 7.43 23.50 -18.55
C GLU A 30 6.21 22.69 -19.02
N ASP A 31 6.35 21.37 -19.24
CA ASP A 31 5.25 20.48 -19.61
C ASP A 31 4.17 20.46 -18.52
N PHE A 32 4.58 20.46 -17.26
CA PHE A 32 3.68 20.41 -16.11
C PHE A 32 3.13 21.79 -15.73
N VAL A 33 3.94 22.84 -15.79
CA VAL A 33 3.50 24.22 -15.51
C VAL A 33 2.44 24.66 -16.51
N SER A 34 2.61 24.31 -17.79
CA SER A 34 1.60 24.56 -18.82
C SER A 34 0.27 23.87 -18.52
N ALA A 35 0.30 22.73 -17.82
CA ALA A 35 -0.88 22.02 -17.34
C ALA A 35 -1.44 22.54 -16.00
N GLY A 36 -0.83 23.58 -15.41
CA GLY A 36 -1.28 24.23 -14.17
C GLY A 36 -0.73 23.60 -12.89
N ILE A 37 0.30 22.76 -12.97
CA ILE A 37 0.99 22.21 -11.81
C ILE A 37 1.90 23.29 -11.19
N ARG A 38 1.83 23.43 -9.86
CA ARG A 38 2.58 24.46 -9.11
C ARG A 38 3.54 23.90 -8.08
N ILE A 39 3.56 22.58 -7.89
CA ILE A 39 4.42 21.90 -6.93
C ILE A 39 5.23 20.84 -7.68
N CYS A 40 6.55 20.91 -7.56
CA CYS A 40 7.44 19.95 -8.19
C CYS A 40 8.36 19.29 -7.17
N GLN A 41 8.34 17.96 -7.14
CA GLN A 41 9.32 17.18 -6.43
C GLN A 41 10.48 16.86 -7.38
N PHE A 42 11.69 16.85 -6.88
CA PHE A 42 12.87 16.51 -7.66
C PHE A 42 13.88 15.73 -6.83
N HIS A 43 14.67 14.93 -7.51
CA HIS A 43 15.76 14.18 -6.88
C HIS A 43 16.96 15.10 -6.64
N VAL A 44 17.40 15.15 -5.40
CA VAL A 44 18.66 15.81 -5.04
C VAL A 44 19.80 14.96 -5.60
N PRO A 45 20.72 15.55 -6.37
CA PRO A 45 21.85 14.82 -6.91
C PRO A 45 22.63 14.13 -5.78
N PHE A 46 22.82 12.84 -5.91
CA PHE A 46 23.51 12.02 -4.94
C PHE A 46 24.62 11.24 -5.66
N PRO A 47 25.79 11.10 -5.14
CA PRO A 47 26.27 11.34 -3.77
C PRO A 47 27.04 12.66 -3.58
N SER A 48 26.85 13.62 -4.45
CA SER A 48 27.78 14.73 -4.63
C SER A 48 27.79 15.78 -3.52
N TRP A 49 26.77 15.83 -2.67
CA TRP A 49 26.65 16.93 -1.71
C TRP A 49 27.24 16.65 -0.32
N TRP A 50 27.35 15.38 0.12
CA TRP A 50 27.98 15.00 1.38
C TRP A 50 29.35 14.36 1.12
N THR A 51 30.39 15.18 1.11
CA THR A 51 31.70 14.84 0.56
C THR A 51 32.73 14.39 1.60
N GLY A 52 32.42 14.49 2.89
CA GLY A 52 33.30 14.12 3.99
C GLY A 52 32.68 14.43 5.35
N PRO A 53 33.38 14.11 6.47
CA PRO A 53 32.92 14.47 7.81
C PRO A 53 32.67 15.97 7.90
N GLU A 54 31.42 16.37 8.12
CA GLU A 54 30.99 17.78 8.17
C GLU A 54 31.37 18.61 6.92
N GLN A 55 31.60 17.96 5.78
CA GLN A 55 31.91 18.60 4.51
C GLN A 55 30.78 18.40 3.52
N TYR A 56 30.24 19.49 2.99
CA TYR A 56 29.07 19.50 2.12
C TYR A 56 29.34 20.36 0.90
N ASP A 57 28.97 19.83 -0.29
CA ASP A 57 28.92 20.58 -1.52
C ASP A 57 27.46 20.67 -1.99
N PHE A 58 26.83 21.80 -1.73
CA PHE A 58 25.45 22.07 -2.14
C PHE A 58 25.34 22.68 -3.54
N GLY A 59 26.46 22.98 -4.21
CA GLY A 59 26.49 23.61 -5.54
C GLY A 59 25.58 22.93 -6.57
N PRO A 60 25.66 21.60 -6.76
CA PRO A 60 24.78 20.90 -7.73
C PRO A 60 23.30 20.98 -7.38
N THR A 61 22.94 21.06 -6.10
CA THR A 61 21.53 21.26 -5.68
C THR A 61 21.07 22.67 -5.93
N ASP A 62 21.93 23.65 -5.64
CA ASP A 62 21.66 25.06 -5.84
C ASP A 62 21.42 25.36 -7.32
N GLU A 63 22.32 24.91 -8.20
CA GLU A 63 22.18 25.04 -9.64
C GLU A 63 20.85 24.47 -10.15
N LYS A 64 20.47 23.31 -9.62
CA LYS A 64 19.21 22.65 -10.00
C LYS A 64 18.00 23.45 -9.53
N ILE A 65 18.00 23.96 -8.32
CA ILE A 65 16.91 24.82 -7.80
C ILE A 65 16.84 26.15 -8.58
N GLU A 66 17.97 26.77 -8.87
CA GLU A 66 18.06 28.00 -9.65
C GLU A 66 17.52 27.80 -11.07
N GLU A 67 17.83 26.65 -11.70
CA GLU A 67 17.29 26.31 -13.02
C GLU A 67 15.77 26.14 -12.98
N PHE A 68 15.21 25.46 -11.97
CA PHE A 68 13.76 25.39 -11.76
C PHE A 68 13.13 26.77 -11.62
N CYS A 69 13.73 27.64 -10.82
CA CYS A 69 13.25 29.00 -10.63
C CYS A 69 13.30 29.84 -11.92
N ALA A 70 14.32 29.66 -12.73
CA ALA A 70 14.48 30.36 -14.01
C ALA A 70 13.44 29.90 -15.04
N ARG A 71 13.13 28.60 -15.10
CA ARG A 71 12.19 28.04 -16.08
C ARG A 71 10.73 28.16 -15.67
N ALA A 72 10.44 28.03 -14.38
CA ALA A 72 9.08 27.82 -13.89
C ALA A 72 8.58 28.90 -12.92
N GLY A 73 9.31 29.97 -12.73
CA GLY A 73 8.88 31.16 -12.00
C GLY A 73 8.43 30.91 -10.56
N SER A 74 7.16 30.61 -10.34
CA SER A 74 6.54 30.51 -9.00
C SER A 74 6.36 29.06 -8.48
N VAL A 75 6.95 28.06 -9.11
CA VAL A 75 6.83 26.66 -8.67
C VAL A 75 7.43 26.48 -7.29
N LEU A 76 6.69 25.80 -6.40
CA LEU A 76 7.18 25.34 -5.10
C LEU A 76 7.89 24.01 -5.28
N LEU A 77 9.00 23.84 -4.61
CA LEU A 77 9.90 22.71 -4.78
C LEU A 77 9.92 21.81 -3.55
N MET A 78 10.06 20.51 -3.77
CA MET A 78 10.24 19.52 -2.73
C MET A 78 11.45 18.64 -3.05
N PRO A 79 12.64 18.94 -2.49
CA PRO A 79 13.80 18.06 -2.61
C PRO A 79 13.51 16.66 -2.06
N ARG A 80 13.77 15.61 -2.85
CA ARG A 80 13.87 14.22 -2.40
C ARG A 80 15.32 13.96 -2.03
N VAL A 81 15.61 14.02 -0.72
CA VAL A 81 16.96 13.80 -0.18
C VAL A 81 17.14 12.32 0.10
N ASN A 82 17.98 11.68 -0.66
CA ASN A 82 18.19 10.24 -0.55
C ASN A 82 19.47 9.92 0.23
N PHE A 83 19.33 9.06 1.26
CA PHE A 83 20.42 8.50 2.05
C PHE A 83 20.48 6.98 1.79
N GLY A 84 21.44 6.49 1.05
CA GLY A 84 21.57 5.06 0.84
C GLY A 84 21.95 4.63 -0.56
N TYR A 85 22.25 5.57 -1.42
CA TYR A 85 22.92 5.30 -2.68
C TYR A 85 24.41 5.59 -2.64
N VAL A 86 25.09 4.92 -3.51
CA VAL A 86 26.43 5.11 -4.01
C VAL A 86 26.99 6.51 -3.78
N GLY A 87 28.12 6.60 -3.08
CA GLY A 87 28.95 7.79 -3.02
C GLY A 87 29.40 8.21 -1.65
N GLU A 88 28.93 7.55 -0.63
CA GLU A 88 29.49 7.67 0.70
C GLU A 88 30.60 6.62 0.92
N GLU A 89 31.34 6.32 -0.14
CA GLU A 89 32.51 5.42 -0.07
C GLU A 89 33.45 5.85 1.04
N TRP A 90 33.71 7.17 1.16
CA TRP A 90 34.52 7.71 2.22
C TRP A 90 33.97 7.36 3.62
N TRP A 91 32.64 7.34 3.79
CA TRP A 91 32.02 6.98 5.07
C TRP A 91 32.16 5.49 5.33
N GLY A 92 31.87 4.66 4.35
CA GLY A 92 32.03 3.20 4.41
C GLY A 92 33.46 2.77 4.67
N ASP A 93 34.44 3.40 4.02
CA ASP A 93 35.88 3.13 4.23
C ASP A 93 36.31 3.47 5.65
N SER A 94 35.70 4.51 6.25
CA SER A 94 35.99 4.94 7.61
C SER A 94 35.24 4.13 8.68
N HIS A 95 34.13 3.48 8.32
CA HIS A 95 33.22 2.80 9.25
C HIS A 95 32.83 1.39 8.75
N PRO A 96 33.79 0.47 8.49
CA PRO A 96 33.51 -0.81 7.89
C PRO A 96 32.58 -1.72 8.72
N ASP A 97 32.60 -1.60 10.05
CA ASP A 97 31.76 -2.37 10.98
C ASP A 97 30.29 -1.91 11.00
N GLU A 98 30.01 -0.74 10.44
CA GLU A 98 28.69 -0.14 10.35
C GLU A 98 28.00 -0.41 9.02
N LEU A 99 28.68 -1.10 8.08
CA LEU A 99 28.13 -1.52 6.80
C LEU A 99 27.31 -2.79 6.94
N ALA A 100 26.25 -2.89 6.17
CA ALA A 100 25.41 -4.09 6.13
C ALA A 100 26.17 -5.27 5.55
N VAL A 101 26.03 -6.43 6.16
CA VAL A 101 26.64 -7.70 5.74
C VAL A 101 25.57 -8.68 5.35
N GLY A 102 25.53 -9.06 4.07
CA GLY A 102 24.68 -10.14 3.57
C GLY A 102 25.41 -11.47 3.56
N LEU A 103 24.69 -12.53 3.86
CA LEU A 103 25.19 -13.91 3.76
C LEU A 103 24.35 -14.72 2.79
N ASP A 104 24.96 -15.63 2.07
CA ASP A 104 24.26 -16.66 1.29
C ASP A 104 23.66 -17.76 2.21
N PRO A 105 22.90 -18.72 1.67
CA PRO A 105 22.33 -19.80 2.48
C PRO A 105 23.34 -20.66 3.23
N ASP A 106 24.56 -20.71 2.75
CA ASP A 106 25.66 -21.46 3.38
C ASP A 106 26.44 -20.63 4.41
N GLY A 107 26.06 -19.36 4.57
CA GLY A 107 26.66 -18.45 5.55
C GLY A 107 27.92 -17.76 5.06
N LYS A 108 28.18 -17.73 3.76
CA LYS A 108 29.31 -17.01 3.17
C LYS A 108 28.91 -15.57 2.90
N PRO A 109 29.79 -14.59 3.19
CA PRO A 109 29.55 -13.19 2.84
C PRO A 109 29.32 -13.00 1.34
N VAL A 110 28.31 -12.23 0.98
CA VAL A 110 28.02 -11.83 -0.39
C VAL A 110 28.52 -10.41 -0.61
N ASP A 111 29.38 -10.25 -1.59
CA ASP A 111 29.80 -8.93 -2.05
C ASP A 111 28.67 -8.30 -2.90
N TYR A 112 27.94 -7.35 -2.34
CA TYR A 112 26.84 -6.66 -3.02
C TYR A 112 27.28 -5.93 -4.30
N ARG A 113 28.57 -5.55 -4.42
CA ARG A 113 29.14 -4.93 -5.64
C ARG A 113 29.10 -5.86 -6.83
N GLN A 114 29.05 -7.18 -6.59
CA GLN A 114 28.95 -8.20 -7.64
C GLN A 114 27.50 -8.54 -8.00
N VAL A 115 26.53 -8.00 -7.26
CA VAL A 115 25.12 -8.25 -7.53
C VAL A 115 24.64 -7.29 -8.62
N ARG A 116 24.48 -7.80 -9.84
CA ARG A 116 24.15 -7.00 -11.05
C ARG A 116 22.87 -6.16 -10.96
N SER A 117 21.94 -6.52 -10.08
CA SER A 117 20.67 -5.82 -9.90
C SER A 117 20.72 -4.69 -8.87
N LEU A 118 21.85 -4.49 -8.19
CA LEU A 118 22.02 -3.46 -7.18
C LEU A 118 22.89 -2.32 -7.71
N PRO A 119 22.58 -1.07 -7.35
CA PRO A 119 23.49 0.04 -7.55
C PRO A 119 24.80 -0.22 -6.79
N VAL A 120 25.93 0.10 -7.40
CA VAL A 120 27.24 -0.02 -6.75
C VAL A 120 27.36 1.06 -5.67
N GLY A 121 27.82 0.70 -4.47
CA GLY A 121 28.04 1.64 -3.36
C GLY A 121 28.13 0.97 -1.99
N CYS A 122 28.34 1.76 -0.97
CA CYS A 122 28.32 1.32 0.42
C CYS A 122 26.87 1.24 0.93
N TRP A 123 26.56 0.14 1.61
CA TRP A 123 25.28 -0.06 2.24
C TRP A 123 25.45 -0.02 3.75
N PHE A 124 24.98 1.05 4.37
CA PHE A 124 24.98 1.13 5.82
C PHE A 124 23.98 0.13 6.43
N SER A 125 24.33 -0.37 7.60
CA SER A 125 23.38 -1.15 8.42
C SER A 125 22.24 -0.26 8.93
N SER A 126 20.99 -0.73 8.81
CA SER A 126 19.88 -0.01 9.47
C SER A 126 20.00 -0.03 10.99
N GLY A 127 20.80 -0.94 11.54
CA GLY A 127 21.16 -0.99 12.96
C GLY A 127 22.18 0.04 13.41
N SER A 128 22.88 0.69 12.46
CA SER A 128 23.95 1.66 12.76
C SER A 128 23.42 2.93 13.40
N GLN A 129 23.83 3.17 14.63
CA GLN A 129 23.56 4.44 15.32
C GLN A 129 24.53 5.54 14.90
N GLU A 130 25.73 5.14 14.48
CA GLU A 130 26.77 6.06 14.03
C GLU A 130 26.37 6.69 12.70
N TRP A 131 26.00 5.85 11.73
CA TRP A 131 25.46 6.35 10.47
C TRP A 131 24.24 7.23 10.69
N THR A 132 23.29 6.80 11.54
CA THR A 132 22.06 7.57 11.81
C THR A 132 22.39 8.96 12.36
N ARG A 133 23.39 9.08 13.24
CA ARG A 133 23.83 10.35 13.80
C ARG A 133 24.50 11.25 12.76
N ASP A 134 25.36 10.67 11.92
CA ASP A 134 26.08 11.42 10.90
C ASP A 134 25.14 11.86 9.77
N ALA A 135 24.25 10.98 9.32
CA ALA A 135 23.20 11.32 8.37
C ALA A 135 22.24 12.40 8.92
N ALA A 136 21.95 12.38 10.23
CA ALA A 136 21.15 13.42 10.87
C ALA A 136 21.86 14.79 10.84
N ARG A 137 23.18 14.82 11.09
CA ARG A 137 23.97 16.07 10.95
C ARG A 137 23.97 16.58 9.52
N ALA A 138 24.18 15.68 8.56
CA ALA A 138 24.13 16.02 7.13
C ALA A 138 22.74 16.53 6.71
N MET A 139 21.66 15.88 7.15
CA MET A 139 20.29 16.33 6.89
C MET A 139 20.01 17.71 7.47
N HIS A 140 20.49 17.98 8.71
CA HIS A 140 20.38 19.30 9.32
C HIS A 140 21.08 20.38 8.49
N ALA A 141 22.32 20.12 8.08
CA ALA A 141 23.09 21.06 7.25
C ALA A 141 22.41 21.32 5.91
N PHE A 142 21.91 20.26 5.24
CA PHE A 142 21.20 20.36 3.97
C PHE A 142 19.93 21.23 4.08
N VAL A 143 19.08 20.91 5.05
CA VAL A 143 17.82 21.65 5.25
C VAL A 143 18.11 23.11 5.64
N THR A 144 19.07 23.35 6.54
CA THR A 144 19.44 24.72 6.93
C THR A 144 19.90 25.54 5.72
N HIS A 145 20.78 24.97 4.89
CA HIS A 145 21.23 25.61 3.65
C HIS A 145 20.08 25.95 2.70
N CYS A 146 19.18 24.97 2.46
CA CYS A 146 18.03 25.19 1.58
C CYS A 146 17.08 26.28 2.12
N GLU A 147 16.81 26.28 3.44
CA GLU A 147 15.93 27.29 4.05
C GLU A 147 16.54 28.69 4.04
N GLU A 148 17.85 28.81 4.26
CA GLU A 148 18.55 30.12 4.23
C GLU A 148 18.59 30.71 2.82
N ARG A 149 18.74 29.85 1.78
CA ARG A 149 18.93 30.33 0.41
C ARG A 149 17.64 30.34 -0.42
N PHE A 150 16.77 29.37 -0.22
CA PHE A 150 15.60 29.11 -1.07
C PHE A 150 14.30 28.91 -0.27
N GLY A 151 14.24 29.30 0.99
CA GLY A 151 13.14 28.96 1.89
C GLY A 151 11.74 29.30 1.34
N ASP A 152 11.58 30.43 0.63
CA ASP A 152 10.33 30.81 0.00
C ASP A 152 9.92 29.92 -1.18
N ARG A 153 10.84 29.13 -1.71
CA ARG A 153 10.61 28.18 -2.81
C ARG A 153 10.42 26.75 -2.37
N ILE A 154 10.88 26.42 -1.16
CA ILE A 154 10.79 25.06 -0.64
C ILE A 154 9.44 24.86 0.06
N LEU A 155 8.70 23.85 -0.38
CA LEU A 155 7.46 23.39 0.27
C LEU A 155 7.74 22.41 1.40
N GLY A 156 8.74 21.57 1.23
CA GLY A 156 9.09 20.53 2.19
C GLY A 156 10.20 19.63 1.70
N TYR A 157 10.40 18.53 2.40
CA TYR A 157 11.48 17.57 2.15
C TYR A 157 10.93 16.16 2.15
N GLN A 158 11.25 15.36 1.15
CA GLN A 158 11.03 13.92 1.18
C GLN A 158 12.32 13.22 1.54
N ILE A 159 12.30 12.42 2.60
CA ILE A 159 13.44 11.65 3.05
C ILE A 159 13.41 10.28 2.40
N GLY A 160 14.41 9.99 1.60
CA GLY A 160 14.63 8.69 0.98
C GLY A 160 15.81 7.96 1.59
N GLY A 161 15.81 6.66 1.47
CA GLY A 161 16.92 5.81 1.89
C GLY A 161 16.78 4.40 1.36
N GLY A 162 17.79 3.57 1.55
CA GLY A 162 17.80 2.23 1.01
C GLY A 162 17.76 2.21 -0.53
N ILE A 163 17.27 1.11 -1.08
CA ILE A 163 17.13 0.98 -2.54
C ILE A 163 15.97 1.84 -3.03
N SER A 164 16.13 2.48 -4.17
CA SER A 164 15.11 3.30 -4.84
C SER A 164 14.60 4.49 -4.01
N ALA A 165 15.31 4.91 -2.95
CA ALA A 165 14.86 5.90 -1.99
C ALA A 165 13.63 5.48 -1.15
N GLU A 166 13.22 4.23 -1.24
CA GLU A 166 11.98 3.70 -0.67
C GLU A 166 12.22 2.91 0.63
N TRP A 167 13.40 3.00 1.22
CA TRP A 167 13.82 2.32 2.45
C TRP A 167 13.79 0.80 2.38
N PHE A 168 13.81 0.24 1.17
CA PHE A 168 13.93 -1.19 0.99
C PHE A 168 15.32 -1.68 1.39
N ARG A 169 15.34 -2.84 2.00
CA ARG A 169 16.57 -3.57 2.28
C ARG A 169 17.06 -4.23 0.99
N TRP A 170 18.38 -4.38 0.82
CA TRP A 170 18.93 -4.90 -0.42
C TRP A 170 18.61 -6.38 -0.67
N TRP A 171 18.53 -7.23 0.36
CA TRP A 171 18.07 -8.61 0.21
C TRP A 171 16.62 -8.74 -0.28
N TYR A 172 15.88 -7.68 -0.24
CA TYR A 172 14.54 -7.62 -0.77
C TYR A 172 14.47 -7.87 -2.28
N PHE A 173 15.49 -7.40 -3.02
CA PHE A 173 15.60 -7.59 -4.46
C PHE A 173 16.47 -8.78 -4.87
N VAL A 174 17.23 -9.37 -3.94
CA VAL A 174 18.17 -10.43 -4.21
C VAL A 174 17.70 -11.72 -3.56
N GLU A 175 17.45 -12.74 -4.37
CA GLU A 175 17.16 -14.08 -3.86
C GLU A 175 18.39 -14.70 -3.20
N ASP A 176 18.14 -15.53 -2.19
CA ASP A 176 19.17 -16.29 -1.48
C ASP A 176 20.31 -15.44 -0.87
N VAL A 177 20.05 -14.17 -0.56
CA VAL A 177 20.91 -13.35 0.29
C VAL A 177 20.13 -12.90 1.50
N TYR A 178 20.70 -13.05 2.68
CA TYR A 178 20.10 -12.71 3.96
C TYR A 178 20.92 -11.64 4.63
N GLU A 179 20.30 -10.66 5.22
CA GLU A 179 20.95 -9.57 5.95
C GLU A 179 20.25 -9.29 7.28
N ASP A 180 20.82 -8.63 8.25
CA ASP A 180 22.13 -8.00 8.24
C ASP A 180 22.97 -8.67 9.35
N TYR A 181 24.19 -9.08 9.02
CA TYR A 181 25.09 -9.79 9.95
C TYR A 181 26.26 -8.91 10.41
N SER A 182 26.17 -7.59 10.21
CA SER A 182 27.18 -6.63 10.67
C SER A 182 27.26 -6.55 12.20
N PRO A 183 28.37 -6.08 12.76
CA PRO A 183 28.47 -5.75 14.18
C PRO A 183 27.37 -4.78 14.65
N ALA A 184 27.10 -3.73 13.85
CA ALA A 184 26.04 -2.76 14.12
C ALA A 184 24.65 -3.39 14.22
N ALA A 185 24.33 -4.31 13.29
CA ALA A 185 23.05 -5.03 13.30
C ALA A 185 22.89 -5.95 14.50
N ARG A 186 23.94 -6.67 14.90
CA ARG A 186 23.93 -7.51 16.12
C ARG A 186 23.66 -6.69 17.36
N GLU A 187 24.31 -5.53 17.51
CA GLU A 187 24.06 -4.67 18.65
C GLU A 187 22.66 -4.04 18.62
N ALA A 188 22.17 -3.67 17.45
CA ALA A 188 20.78 -3.23 17.29
C ALA A 188 19.79 -4.31 17.71
N PHE A 189 20.04 -5.57 17.35
CA PHE A 189 19.19 -6.70 17.75
C PHE A 189 19.20 -6.90 19.27
N ARG A 190 20.37 -6.83 19.91
CA ARG A 190 20.48 -6.91 21.37
C ARG A 190 19.76 -5.76 22.08
N ARG A 191 19.84 -4.53 21.55
CA ARG A 191 19.06 -3.38 22.06
C ARG A 191 17.55 -3.63 21.91
N TYR A 192 17.11 -4.09 20.75
CA TYR A 192 15.72 -4.43 20.49
C TYR A 192 15.20 -5.49 21.49
N LEU A 193 15.96 -6.56 21.71
CA LEU A 193 15.61 -7.61 22.66
C LEU A 193 15.56 -7.11 24.10
N ARG A 194 16.52 -6.27 24.52
CA ARG A 194 16.50 -5.61 25.85
C ARG A 194 15.22 -4.77 26.03
N ASN A 195 14.85 -3.99 25.04
CA ASN A 195 13.64 -3.17 25.11
C ASN A 195 12.36 -4.02 25.13
N ARG A 196 12.36 -5.14 24.43
CA ARG A 196 11.21 -6.01 24.31
C ARG A 196 10.98 -6.92 25.51
N TYR A 197 12.04 -7.48 26.06
CA TYR A 197 11.96 -8.54 27.08
C TYR A 197 12.39 -8.08 28.47
N GLY A 198 13.22 -7.08 28.57
CA GLY A 198 13.70 -6.52 29.82
C GLY A 198 14.80 -7.35 30.49
N ASP A 199 14.62 -8.67 30.58
CA ASP A 199 15.56 -9.59 31.24
C ASP A 199 15.76 -10.91 30.48
N ASP A 200 16.83 -11.65 30.86
CA ASP A 200 17.20 -12.92 30.25
C ASP A 200 16.15 -14.01 30.45
N MET A 201 15.44 -13.99 31.58
CA MET A 201 14.42 -15.01 31.86
C MET A 201 13.21 -14.86 30.94
N ALA A 202 12.80 -13.63 30.65
CA ALA A 202 11.74 -13.34 29.70
C ALA A 202 12.14 -13.76 28.28
N LEU A 203 13.39 -13.48 27.86
CA LEU A 203 13.95 -13.91 26.59
C LEU A 203 13.95 -15.45 26.45
N ARG A 204 14.49 -16.14 27.49
CA ARG A 204 14.54 -17.62 27.52
C ARG A 204 13.17 -18.26 27.41
N ARG A 205 12.17 -17.70 28.10
CA ARG A 205 10.77 -18.16 27.97
C ARG A 205 10.22 -17.94 26.59
N ALA A 206 10.48 -16.76 26.01
CA ALA A 206 9.95 -16.39 24.68
C ALA A 206 10.55 -17.26 23.56
N TRP A 207 11.85 -17.54 23.62
CA TRP A 207 12.54 -18.35 22.63
C TRP A 207 12.55 -19.85 22.93
N ASN A 208 12.02 -20.24 24.09
CA ASN A 208 12.08 -21.63 24.60
C ASN A 208 13.53 -22.17 24.59
N ARG A 209 14.50 -21.34 24.99
CA ARG A 209 15.93 -21.63 24.98
C ARG A 209 16.59 -21.21 26.31
N PRO A 210 17.07 -22.17 27.14
CA PRO A 210 17.66 -21.84 28.44
C PRO A 210 19.06 -21.21 28.35
N ASP A 211 19.72 -21.37 27.21
CA ASP A 211 21.13 -20.97 26.96
C ASP A 211 21.28 -19.51 26.48
N VAL A 212 20.19 -18.83 26.08
CA VAL A 212 20.28 -17.46 25.55
C VAL A 212 20.33 -16.41 26.63
N CYS A 213 21.01 -15.31 26.33
CA CYS A 213 20.95 -14.11 27.13
C CYS A 213 20.98 -12.85 26.25
N LEU A 214 20.43 -11.76 26.74
CA LEU A 214 20.32 -10.47 26.02
C LEU A 214 21.68 -9.91 25.58
N ALA A 215 22.74 -10.18 26.35
CA ALA A 215 24.06 -9.65 26.03
C ALA A 215 24.76 -10.35 24.87
N THR A 216 24.43 -11.61 24.61
CA THR A 216 25.11 -12.45 23.61
C THR A 216 24.17 -13.01 22.54
N ALA A 217 22.92 -12.53 22.49
CA ALA A 217 21.97 -12.94 21.45
C ALA A 217 22.52 -12.63 20.06
N GLU A 218 22.40 -13.60 19.15
CA GLU A 218 22.90 -13.51 17.78
C GLU A 218 21.74 -13.46 16.78
N VAL A 219 21.99 -12.84 15.64
CA VAL A 219 21.08 -12.85 14.49
C VAL A 219 20.87 -14.28 14.02
N PRO A 220 19.64 -14.72 13.75
CA PRO A 220 19.37 -16.06 13.24
C PRO A 220 20.14 -16.34 11.94
N SER A 221 20.68 -17.56 11.81
CA SER A 221 21.47 -17.95 10.64
C SER A 221 20.64 -17.86 9.35
N PRO A 222 21.29 -17.66 8.17
CA PRO A 222 20.60 -17.67 6.87
C PRO A 222 19.77 -18.93 6.65
N ARG A 223 20.30 -20.07 7.05
CA ARG A 223 19.60 -21.36 6.96
C ARG A 223 18.29 -21.35 7.77
N LYS A 224 18.30 -20.74 8.97
CA LYS A 224 17.10 -20.63 9.81
C LYS A 224 16.11 -19.62 9.24
N LEU A 225 16.59 -18.51 8.68
CA LEU A 225 15.76 -17.53 8.00
C LEU A 225 15.08 -18.12 6.75
N ARG A 226 15.80 -18.94 6.00
CA ARG A 226 15.32 -19.56 4.75
C ARG A 226 14.29 -20.65 4.99
N GLN A 227 14.49 -21.53 5.93
CA GLN A 227 13.88 -22.87 6.08
C GLN A 227 12.83 -23.20 5.00
N PRO A 228 13.11 -24.16 4.11
CA PRO A 228 12.11 -24.68 3.19
C PRO A 228 11.05 -25.38 4.03
N ALA A 229 9.84 -24.87 4.02
CA ALA A 229 8.84 -25.40 4.90
C ALA A 229 7.73 -26.03 4.08
N GLU A 230 7.40 -27.25 4.42
CA GLU A 230 6.11 -27.86 4.13
C GLU A 230 4.98 -27.08 4.84
N CYS A 231 5.35 -26.29 5.87
CA CYS A 231 4.46 -25.47 6.66
C CYS A 231 4.47 -24.00 6.19
N TYR A 232 3.29 -23.38 6.11
CA TYR A 232 3.17 -21.96 5.78
C TYR A 232 3.74 -21.05 6.86
N PHE A 233 3.55 -21.42 8.14
CA PHE A 233 3.82 -20.57 9.27
C PHE A 233 5.07 -21.01 10.03
N ARG A 234 5.76 -20.03 10.60
CA ARG A 234 6.80 -20.27 11.58
C ARG A 234 6.20 -20.80 12.89
N ASP A 235 6.89 -21.76 13.50
CA ASP A 235 6.51 -22.24 14.81
C ASP A 235 7.01 -21.26 15.90
N PRO A 236 6.09 -20.62 16.66
CA PRO A 236 6.48 -19.69 17.72
C PRO A 236 7.38 -20.30 18.80
N ALA A 237 7.29 -21.63 19.01
CA ALA A 237 8.09 -22.32 20.02
C ALA A 237 9.57 -22.44 19.66
N ILE A 238 9.94 -22.40 18.39
CA ILE A 238 11.31 -22.63 17.90
C ILE A 238 11.85 -21.55 16.97
N GLU A 239 11.00 -20.68 16.41
CA GLU A 239 11.37 -19.65 15.43
C GLU A 239 11.06 -18.23 15.90
N ARG A 240 10.79 -18.04 17.19
CA ARG A 240 10.50 -16.71 17.76
C ARG A 240 11.65 -15.73 17.54
N ASP A 241 12.89 -16.18 17.60
CA ASP A 241 14.08 -15.38 17.34
C ASP A 241 14.11 -14.82 15.90
N VAL A 242 13.62 -15.60 14.92
CA VAL A 242 13.50 -15.15 13.53
C VAL A 242 12.49 -14.00 13.41
N VAL A 243 11.34 -14.14 14.07
CA VAL A 243 10.31 -13.10 14.07
C VAL A 243 10.83 -11.83 14.75
N ASP A 244 11.49 -11.98 15.91
CA ASP A 244 12.09 -10.85 16.62
C ASP A 244 13.14 -10.13 15.77
N TRP A 245 13.92 -10.87 14.98
CA TRP A 245 14.88 -10.29 14.06
C TRP A 245 14.20 -9.49 12.93
N LEU A 246 13.18 -10.05 12.28
CA LEU A 246 12.45 -9.37 11.21
C LEU A 246 11.70 -8.12 11.71
N GLU A 247 11.13 -8.18 12.92
CA GLU A 247 10.55 -7.01 13.58
C GLU A 247 11.65 -5.98 13.91
N CYS A 248 12.82 -6.41 14.41
CA CYS A 248 13.95 -5.53 14.69
C CYS A 248 14.42 -4.76 13.45
N LEU A 249 14.54 -5.42 12.29
CA LEU A 249 14.92 -4.76 11.04
C LEU A 249 13.93 -3.64 10.65
N SER A 250 12.63 -3.90 10.79
CA SER A 250 11.62 -2.90 10.48
C SER A 250 11.62 -1.74 11.48
N GLU A 251 11.83 -2.03 12.77
CA GLU A 251 11.95 -1.03 13.82
C GLU A 251 13.20 -0.16 13.67
N ALA A 252 14.33 -0.74 13.26
CA ALA A 252 15.57 -0.03 12.97
C ALA A 252 15.39 0.92 11.78
N ASN A 253 14.81 0.43 10.70
CA ASN A 253 14.49 1.22 9.51
C ASN A 253 13.59 2.43 9.86
N ALA A 254 12.50 2.19 10.58
CA ALA A 254 11.60 3.23 11.05
C ALA A 254 12.32 4.22 11.98
N GLY A 255 13.23 3.74 12.83
CA GLY A 255 14.03 4.57 13.74
C GLY A 255 14.92 5.58 13.00
N GLN A 256 15.56 5.16 11.91
CA GLN A 256 16.36 6.04 11.05
C GLN A 256 15.48 7.11 10.39
N ILE A 257 14.38 6.70 9.77
CA ILE A 257 13.40 7.62 9.14
C ILE A 257 12.93 8.68 10.14
N MET A 258 12.50 8.26 11.32
CA MET A 258 11.99 9.18 12.34
C MET A 258 13.05 10.13 12.86
N THR A 259 14.30 9.69 12.98
CA THR A 259 15.42 10.55 13.40
C THR A 259 15.69 11.63 12.35
N LEU A 260 15.80 11.25 11.09
CA LEU A 260 16.01 12.20 10.00
C LEU A 260 14.83 13.17 9.85
N ALA A 261 13.60 12.68 10.01
CA ALA A 261 12.40 13.52 9.94
C ALA A 261 12.37 14.58 11.05
N LYS A 262 12.71 14.22 12.29
CA LYS A 262 12.80 15.17 13.41
C LYS A 262 13.82 16.26 13.15
N VAL A 263 15.00 15.86 12.72
CA VAL A 263 16.09 16.79 12.43
C VAL A 263 15.70 17.74 11.28
N ALA A 264 15.07 17.22 10.23
CA ALA A 264 14.56 18.06 9.14
C ALA A 264 13.51 19.07 9.63
N LYS A 265 12.56 18.63 10.48
CA LYS A 265 11.55 19.51 11.09
C LYS A 265 12.16 20.59 11.96
N GLU A 266 13.16 20.24 12.76
CA GLU A 266 13.89 21.19 13.62
C GLU A 266 14.63 22.24 12.79
N ALA A 267 15.35 21.82 11.75
CA ALA A 267 16.09 22.70 10.86
C ALA A 267 15.17 23.69 10.10
N CYS A 268 14.00 23.25 9.63
CA CYS A 268 12.99 24.12 9.00
C CYS A 268 12.00 24.74 10.01
N ARG A 269 12.26 24.67 11.32
CA ARG A 269 11.43 25.25 12.40
C ARG A 269 9.97 24.80 12.34
N TRP A 270 9.72 23.56 11.92
CA TRP A 270 8.39 22.95 11.76
C TRP A 270 7.47 23.66 10.75
N GLN A 271 8.01 24.48 9.86
CA GLN A 271 7.23 25.25 8.88
C GLN A 271 7.07 24.55 7.54
N LYS A 272 7.83 23.47 7.29
CA LYS A 272 7.84 22.76 6.02
C LYS A 272 7.30 21.34 6.18
N LEU A 273 6.79 20.77 5.09
CA LEU A 273 6.42 19.37 5.05
C LEU A 273 7.64 18.46 5.15
N VAL A 274 7.48 17.35 5.84
CA VAL A 274 8.46 16.25 5.83
C VAL A 274 7.72 14.93 5.64
N GLY A 275 8.19 14.12 4.73
CA GLY A 275 7.59 12.81 4.49
C GLY A 275 8.57 11.79 3.95
N THR A 276 8.08 10.59 3.69
CA THR A 276 8.91 9.46 3.30
C THR A 276 8.09 8.41 2.55
N PHE A 277 8.79 7.51 1.88
CA PHE A 277 8.21 6.25 1.42
C PHE A 277 8.18 5.26 2.57
N TYR A 278 7.06 4.61 2.83
CA TYR A 278 6.97 3.52 3.80
C TYR A 278 5.63 2.77 3.73
N GLY A 279 5.58 1.57 4.34
CA GLY A 279 4.34 0.83 4.53
C GLY A 279 3.87 0.06 3.31
N TYR A 280 4.77 -0.49 2.54
CA TYR A 280 4.48 -1.35 1.39
C TYR A 280 3.94 -2.71 1.86
N LEU A 281 2.68 -2.75 2.19
CA LEU A 281 2.00 -3.95 2.70
C LEU A 281 1.43 -4.84 1.59
N TRP A 282 1.26 -4.27 0.39
CA TRP A 282 0.87 -5.00 -0.82
C TRP A 282 2.14 -5.35 -1.60
N PRO A 283 2.58 -6.62 -1.59
CA PRO A 283 3.86 -6.98 -2.21
C PRO A 283 3.88 -6.68 -3.71
N HIS A 284 4.93 -6.04 -4.09
CA HIS A 284 5.34 -5.86 -5.47
C HIS A 284 5.80 -7.19 -6.08
N TRP A 285 5.77 -7.33 -7.40
CA TRP A 285 6.18 -8.54 -8.13
C TRP A 285 7.55 -9.13 -7.70
N ASN A 286 8.49 -8.29 -7.27
CA ASN A 286 9.80 -8.73 -6.76
C ASN A 286 9.85 -8.91 -5.24
N THR A 287 8.80 -8.55 -4.53
CA THR A 287 8.88 -8.35 -3.11
C THR A 287 7.99 -9.34 -2.41
N ARG A 288 8.61 -10.31 -1.84
CA ARG A 288 7.93 -11.46 -1.29
C ARG A 288 7.30 -11.19 0.07
N SER A 289 7.74 -10.10 0.76
CA SER A 289 7.25 -9.89 2.14
C SER A 289 7.60 -8.49 2.67
N PRO A 290 6.65 -7.78 3.30
CA PRO A 290 6.92 -6.56 4.06
C PRO A 290 8.00 -6.76 5.15
N ALA A 291 8.10 -7.98 5.71
CA ALA A 291 9.12 -8.33 6.67
C ALA A 291 10.55 -8.24 6.08
N ARG A 292 10.75 -8.74 4.87
CA ARG A 292 12.04 -8.63 4.17
C ARG A 292 12.34 -7.20 3.75
N ALA A 293 11.31 -6.44 3.40
CA ALA A 293 11.44 -5.05 3.01
C ALA A 293 11.86 -4.13 4.17
N GLY A 294 11.57 -4.52 5.42
CA GLY A 294 11.75 -3.66 6.59
C GLY A 294 10.59 -2.67 6.78
N HIS A 295 9.37 -3.02 6.35
CA HIS A 295 8.19 -2.13 6.30
C HIS A 295 7.06 -2.50 7.27
N MET A 296 7.31 -3.33 8.28
CA MET A 296 6.28 -3.74 9.24
C MET A 296 6.00 -2.73 10.37
N ALA A 297 6.77 -1.66 10.49
CA ALA A 297 6.61 -0.68 11.57
C ALA A 297 5.73 0.53 11.17
N LEU A 298 4.75 0.33 10.30
CA LEU A 298 3.92 1.42 9.75
C LEU A 298 3.21 2.21 10.85
N ARG A 299 2.64 1.53 11.84
CA ARG A 299 1.97 2.19 12.97
C ARG A 299 2.89 3.16 13.73
N ARG A 300 4.17 2.81 13.87
CA ARG A 300 5.16 3.66 14.52
C ARG A 300 5.47 4.92 13.70
N ILE A 301 5.64 4.75 12.40
CA ILE A 301 5.85 5.86 11.46
C ILE A 301 4.65 6.81 11.45
N LEU A 302 3.43 6.28 11.41
CA LEU A 302 2.21 7.09 11.40
C LEU A 302 1.98 7.87 12.71
N ASN A 303 2.47 7.37 13.83
CA ASN A 303 2.44 8.07 15.11
C ASN A 303 3.52 9.15 15.27
N GLU A 304 4.50 9.23 14.37
CA GLU A 304 5.55 10.22 14.43
C GLU A 304 5.07 11.59 13.93
N LYS A 305 5.13 12.60 14.80
CA LYS A 305 4.65 13.96 14.50
C LYS A 305 5.51 14.68 13.44
N ALA A 306 6.78 14.29 13.34
CA ALA A 306 7.69 14.90 12.38
C ALA A 306 7.44 14.45 10.94
N ILE A 307 6.55 13.48 10.71
CA ILE A 307 6.18 12.96 9.39
C ILE A 307 4.79 13.48 9.03
N ASP A 308 4.65 14.20 7.94
CA ASP A 308 3.38 14.78 7.47
C ASP A 308 2.71 13.94 6.39
N PHE A 309 3.51 13.20 5.60
CA PHE A 309 2.99 12.38 4.51
C PHE A 309 3.75 11.07 4.33
N ILE A 310 3.05 10.09 3.79
CA ILE A 310 3.59 8.81 3.36
C ILE A 310 3.36 8.66 1.86
N SER A 311 4.39 8.22 1.16
CA SER A 311 4.34 7.99 -0.29
C SER A 311 4.50 6.52 -0.64
N SER A 312 3.89 6.12 -1.73
CA SER A 312 4.19 4.87 -2.44
C SER A 312 3.78 4.98 -3.91
N PRO A 313 4.42 4.27 -4.84
CA PRO A 313 3.84 4.07 -6.15
C PRO A 313 2.64 3.12 -6.08
N TYR A 314 1.84 3.11 -7.13
CA TYR A 314 0.86 2.06 -7.32
C TYR A 314 1.48 0.81 -7.99
N HIS A 315 0.75 -0.29 -8.03
CA HIS A 315 1.27 -1.57 -8.54
C HIS A 315 1.74 -1.51 -9.98
N TYR A 316 2.96 -1.99 -10.22
CA TYR A 316 3.59 -1.99 -11.55
C TYR A 316 2.95 -2.98 -12.53
N ASP A 317 2.39 -4.08 -12.04
CA ASP A 317 1.82 -5.14 -12.87
C ASP A 317 0.47 -4.78 -13.50
N ASN A 318 -0.18 -3.71 -13.02
CA ASN A 318 -1.53 -3.32 -13.42
C ASN A 318 -1.61 -1.99 -14.18
N ARG A 319 -0.50 -1.49 -14.72
CA ARG A 319 -0.42 -0.16 -15.32
C ARG A 319 -0.95 -0.04 -16.74
N HIS A 320 -1.20 -1.16 -17.39
CA HIS A 320 -1.71 -1.22 -18.77
C HIS A 320 -3.18 -0.80 -18.89
N LEU A 321 -3.63 -0.61 -20.15
CA LEU A 321 -5.04 -0.46 -20.47
C LEU A 321 -5.83 -1.72 -20.04
N GLY A 322 -6.92 -1.53 -19.33
CA GLY A 322 -7.68 -2.62 -18.72
C GLY A 322 -7.20 -3.07 -17.34
N GLY A 323 -6.04 -2.58 -16.88
CA GLY A 323 -5.57 -2.78 -15.51
C GLY A 323 -6.19 -1.80 -14.52
N PHE A 324 -5.91 -1.97 -13.23
CA PHE A 324 -6.45 -1.17 -12.14
C PHE A 324 -5.36 -0.43 -11.39
N HIS A 325 -5.70 0.72 -10.83
CA HIS A 325 -4.79 1.47 -9.97
C HIS A 325 -5.03 1.08 -8.50
N HIS A 326 -3.98 0.57 -7.86
CA HIS A 326 -3.95 0.26 -6.42
C HIS A 326 -2.62 0.71 -5.82
N SER A 327 -2.68 1.50 -4.77
CA SER A 327 -1.48 1.87 -4.01
C SER A 327 -0.81 0.63 -3.39
N GLN A 328 0.50 0.63 -3.26
CA GLN A 328 1.25 -0.43 -2.57
C GLN A 328 1.19 -0.31 -1.04
N THR A 329 0.63 0.77 -0.52
CA THR A 329 0.38 0.99 0.90
C THR A 329 -1.12 0.95 1.22
N VAL A 330 -1.53 1.45 2.37
CA VAL A 330 -2.91 1.45 2.89
C VAL A 330 -3.44 2.88 3.07
N PRO A 331 -3.92 3.53 2.00
CA PRO A 331 -4.27 4.95 1.99
C PRO A 331 -5.21 5.37 3.13
N GLN A 332 -6.26 4.60 3.40
CA GLN A 332 -7.22 4.95 4.44
C GLN A 332 -6.67 4.84 5.85
N THR A 333 -5.70 3.93 6.10
CA THR A 333 -4.99 3.90 7.38
C THR A 333 -4.10 5.13 7.56
N ILE A 334 -3.43 5.58 6.48
CA ILE A 334 -2.60 6.80 6.48
C ILE A 334 -3.46 8.03 6.73
N GLU A 335 -4.56 8.16 6.02
CA GLU A 335 -5.53 9.23 6.17
C GLU A 335 -6.06 9.32 7.61
N ARG A 336 -6.47 8.20 8.19
CA ARG A 336 -6.99 8.13 9.57
C ARG A 336 -5.94 8.47 10.63
N ALA A 337 -4.66 8.32 10.31
CA ALA A 337 -3.56 8.80 11.15
C ALA A 337 -3.32 10.31 11.02
N GLY A 338 -4.12 11.04 10.23
CA GLY A 338 -3.97 12.47 10.00
C GLY A 338 -2.81 12.83 9.09
N LYS A 339 -2.32 11.89 8.27
CA LYS A 339 -1.22 12.08 7.33
C LYS A 339 -1.73 12.16 5.89
N LEU A 340 -1.03 12.91 5.03
CA LEU A 340 -1.30 12.84 3.60
C LEU A 340 -0.81 11.50 3.04
N HIS A 341 -1.62 10.89 2.21
CA HIS A 341 -1.16 9.86 1.29
C HIS A 341 -0.77 10.51 -0.03
N LEU A 342 0.45 10.30 -0.46
CA LEU A 342 1.02 10.89 -1.68
C LEU A 342 1.36 9.76 -2.66
N ASP A 343 0.52 9.60 -3.68
CA ASP A 343 0.65 8.53 -4.66
C ASP A 343 1.64 8.90 -5.76
N GLU A 344 2.58 8.00 -6.06
CA GLU A 344 3.53 8.17 -7.16
C GLU A 344 2.92 7.61 -8.44
N ILE A 345 2.55 8.52 -9.36
CA ILE A 345 1.91 8.17 -10.63
C ILE A 345 2.97 8.17 -11.74
N ASP A 346 3.78 7.13 -11.79
CA ASP A 346 4.80 6.92 -12.81
C ASP A 346 4.29 6.09 -13.99
N THR A 347 3.09 6.43 -14.46
CA THR A 347 2.43 5.79 -15.61
C THR A 347 3.13 6.13 -16.91
N SER A 348 3.65 5.10 -17.59
CA SER A 348 4.24 5.26 -18.91
C SER A 348 3.18 5.64 -19.95
N THR A 349 3.41 6.76 -20.66
CA THR A 349 2.58 7.21 -21.77
C THR A 349 3.04 6.59 -23.09
N HIS A 350 2.37 6.91 -24.20
CA HIS A 350 2.79 6.49 -25.54
C HIS A 350 4.15 7.06 -25.98
N LEU A 351 4.66 8.07 -25.26
CA LEU A 351 5.99 8.65 -25.51
C LEU A 351 7.11 7.85 -24.85
N ALA A 352 6.80 6.96 -23.90
CA ALA A 352 7.78 6.11 -23.26
C ALA A 352 8.37 5.10 -24.23
N LYS A 353 9.68 4.85 -24.14
CA LYS A 353 10.40 3.96 -25.06
C LYS A 353 11.03 2.79 -24.30
N PRO A 354 10.73 1.54 -24.67
CA PRO A 354 11.43 0.39 -24.10
C PRO A 354 12.95 0.50 -24.26
N PRO A 355 13.78 0.05 -23.28
CA PRO A 355 13.38 -0.54 -22.00
C PRO A 355 13.03 0.47 -20.90
N ARG A 356 13.02 1.77 -21.16
CA ARG A 356 12.75 2.85 -20.19
C ARG A 356 11.24 3.04 -20.02
N ILE A 357 10.61 2.07 -19.40
CA ILE A 357 9.18 2.08 -19.06
C ILE A 357 8.99 1.72 -17.59
N ALA A 358 7.97 2.28 -16.97
CA ALA A 358 7.58 1.93 -15.63
C ALA A 358 6.69 0.67 -15.66
N GLY A 359 7.15 -0.37 -14.98
CA GLY A 359 6.48 -1.65 -14.94
C GLY A 359 6.90 -2.60 -16.07
N ARG A 360 6.44 -3.85 -15.97
CA ARG A 360 6.64 -4.82 -17.03
C ARG A 360 5.72 -4.55 -18.20
N SER A 361 6.13 -4.97 -19.37
CA SER A 361 5.50 -4.69 -20.66
C SER A 361 4.12 -5.32 -20.83
N CYS A 362 3.15 -4.88 -20.04
CA CYS A 362 1.74 -5.23 -20.26
C CYS A 362 1.12 -4.50 -21.46
N GLY A 363 1.95 -3.84 -22.27
CA GLY A 363 1.54 -3.01 -23.38
C GLY A 363 1.51 -1.52 -23.03
N LEU A 364 2.27 -0.71 -23.79
CA LEU A 364 2.21 0.74 -23.72
C LEU A 364 0.93 1.24 -24.41
N PRO A 365 0.39 2.39 -24.00
CA PRO A 365 -0.63 3.09 -24.79
C PRO A 365 -0.05 3.44 -26.17
N ARG A 366 -0.88 3.41 -27.19
CA ARG A 366 -0.46 3.57 -28.60
C ARG A 366 -0.45 5.03 -29.04
N ASN A 367 -1.18 5.88 -28.34
CA ASN A 367 -1.40 7.27 -28.68
C ASN A 367 -1.77 8.13 -27.45
N ALA A 368 -1.94 9.42 -27.65
CA ALA A 368 -2.30 10.36 -26.59
C ALA A 368 -3.65 10.05 -25.94
N GLU A 369 -4.66 9.64 -26.72
CA GLU A 369 -5.98 9.29 -26.20
C GLU A 369 -5.90 8.13 -25.19
N GLU A 370 -5.21 7.03 -25.54
CA GLU A 370 -5.01 5.90 -24.65
C GLU A 370 -4.20 6.29 -23.41
N SER A 371 -3.19 7.15 -23.56
CA SER A 371 -2.44 7.71 -22.44
C SER A 371 -3.35 8.51 -21.50
N CYS A 372 -4.20 9.37 -22.03
CA CYS A 372 -5.17 10.15 -21.25
C CYS A 372 -6.17 9.26 -20.50
N ARG A 373 -6.58 8.14 -21.08
CA ARG A 373 -7.46 7.16 -20.38
C ARG A 373 -6.78 6.57 -19.14
N LEU A 374 -5.49 6.25 -19.22
CA LEU A 374 -4.71 5.79 -18.07
C LEU A 374 -4.59 6.87 -16.99
N LEU A 375 -4.18 8.08 -17.38
CA LEU A 375 -4.02 9.18 -16.43
C LEU A 375 -5.34 9.53 -15.73
N ARG A 376 -6.48 9.44 -16.44
CA ARG A 376 -7.81 9.66 -15.86
C ARG A 376 -8.19 8.58 -14.87
N ARG A 377 -7.87 7.30 -15.13
CA ARG A 377 -8.03 6.19 -14.19
C ARG A 377 -7.22 6.46 -12.91
N ASP A 378 -5.96 6.84 -13.09
CA ASP A 378 -5.04 7.04 -11.98
C ASP A 378 -5.50 8.22 -11.09
N ALA A 379 -5.89 9.34 -11.70
CA ALA A 379 -6.46 10.46 -10.98
C ALA A 379 -7.75 10.10 -10.24
N ALA A 380 -8.64 9.30 -10.85
CA ALA A 380 -9.87 8.84 -10.22
C ALA A 380 -9.59 8.02 -8.96
N SER A 381 -8.58 7.15 -8.99
CA SER A 381 -8.14 6.38 -7.82
C SER A 381 -7.58 7.28 -6.72
N VAL A 382 -6.68 8.18 -7.06
CA VAL A 382 -6.07 9.11 -6.09
C VAL A 382 -7.12 9.99 -5.42
N LEU A 383 -8.04 10.58 -6.18
CA LEU A 383 -9.13 11.39 -5.63
C LEU A 383 -10.10 10.54 -4.79
N GLY A 384 -10.33 9.29 -5.21
CA GLY A 384 -11.19 8.34 -4.52
C GLY A 384 -10.63 7.83 -3.18
N THR A 385 -9.31 7.92 -2.97
CA THR A 385 -8.64 7.48 -1.73
C THR A 385 -8.23 8.65 -0.82
N ALA A 386 -8.76 9.85 -1.03
CA ALA A 386 -8.43 11.10 -0.32
C ALA A 386 -6.95 11.50 -0.39
N GLY A 387 -6.21 10.90 -1.28
CA GLY A 387 -4.82 11.22 -1.51
C GLY A 387 -4.62 12.46 -2.36
N THR A 388 -3.37 12.78 -2.53
CA THR A 388 -2.87 13.53 -3.67
C THR A 388 -1.78 12.69 -4.32
N GLY A 389 -1.23 13.12 -5.44
CA GLY A 389 -0.19 12.37 -6.13
C GLY A 389 0.66 13.29 -6.97
N TRP A 390 1.74 12.74 -7.45
CA TRP A 390 2.55 13.43 -8.44
C TRP A 390 2.66 12.63 -9.73
N TRP A 391 2.54 13.33 -10.85
CA TRP A 391 2.87 12.79 -12.16
C TRP A 391 4.37 12.66 -12.26
N MET A 392 4.86 11.46 -12.55
CA MET A 392 6.28 11.17 -12.56
C MET A 392 6.73 10.61 -13.92
N ASP A 393 7.66 11.32 -14.55
CA ASP A 393 8.49 10.73 -15.58
C ASP A 393 9.68 10.03 -14.93
N LEU A 394 9.57 8.71 -14.73
CA LEU A 394 10.57 7.92 -14.01
C LEU A 394 11.98 8.02 -14.60
N TYR A 395 12.09 8.26 -15.89
CA TYR A 395 13.36 8.29 -16.62
C TYR A 395 13.77 9.65 -17.16
N ASN A 396 12.96 10.69 -16.92
CA ASN A 396 13.13 12.04 -17.49
C ASN A 396 13.22 12.03 -19.03
N ASP A 397 12.43 11.20 -19.69
CA ASP A 397 12.37 11.03 -21.15
C ASP A 397 11.23 11.85 -21.79
N ARG A 398 10.65 12.80 -21.06
CA ARG A 398 9.57 13.68 -21.53
C ARG A 398 8.26 12.95 -21.86
N TRP A 399 7.86 12.00 -21.00
CA TRP A 399 6.63 11.21 -21.17
C TRP A 399 5.35 12.05 -21.24
N TYR A 400 5.39 13.28 -20.72
CA TYR A 400 4.24 14.20 -20.66
C TYR A 400 4.33 15.39 -21.64
N ALA A 401 5.24 15.34 -22.62
CA ALA A 401 5.47 16.44 -23.58
C ALA A 401 4.37 16.60 -24.65
N ASP A 402 3.37 15.72 -24.68
CA ASP A 402 2.25 15.79 -25.63
C ASP A 402 1.19 16.79 -25.18
N LEU A 403 0.67 17.62 -26.09
CA LEU A 403 -0.31 18.68 -25.78
C LEU A 403 -1.67 18.15 -25.32
N GLU A 404 -2.11 16.97 -25.81
CA GLU A 404 -3.36 16.35 -25.37
C GLU A 404 -3.21 15.83 -23.95
N ILE A 405 -2.05 15.24 -23.64
CA ILE A 405 -1.71 14.78 -22.27
C ILE A 405 -1.70 15.98 -21.31
N GLN A 406 -1.05 17.07 -21.67
CA GLN A 406 -1.00 18.29 -20.85
C GLN A 406 -2.39 18.89 -20.65
N ALA A 407 -3.24 18.88 -21.68
CA ALA A 407 -4.63 19.32 -21.57
C ALA A 407 -5.43 18.42 -20.62
N GLU A 408 -5.23 17.10 -20.66
CA GLU A 408 -5.90 16.17 -19.73
C GLU A 408 -5.40 16.37 -18.29
N ILE A 409 -4.10 16.49 -18.07
CA ILE A 409 -3.53 16.80 -16.73
C ILE A 409 -4.14 18.10 -16.19
N ARG A 410 -4.30 19.12 -17.02
CA ARG A 410 -4.97 20.38 -16.63
C ARG A 410 -6.41 20.17 -16.20
N ARG A 411 -7.19 19.35 -16.92
CA ARG A 411 -8.56 19.03 -16.55
C ARG A 411 -8.61 18.29 -15.19
N LEU A 412 -7.74 17.32 -14.99
CA LEU A 412 -7.65 16.55 -13.75
C LEU A 412 -7.17 17.42 -12.57
N GLN A 413 -6.23 18.33 -12.82
CA GLN A 413 -5.80 19.33 -11.84
C GLN A 413 -6.96 20.21 -11.38
N ARG A 414 -7.81 20.65 -12.32
CA ARG A 414 -9.02 21.43 -11.98
C ARG A 414 -10.00 20.63 -11.13
N LEU A 415 -10.20 19.36 -11.42
CA LEU A 415 -11.04 18.48 -10.60
C LEU A 415 -10.48 18.37 -9.18
N ALA A 416 -9.18 18.15 -9.06
CA ALA A 416 -8.51 18.08 -7.77
C ALA A 416 -8.66 19.38 -6.96
N VAL A 417 -8.44 20.55 -7.59
CA VAL A 417 -8.63 21.85 -6.94
C VAL A 417 -10.09 22.06 -6.50
N GLN A 418 -11.07 21.69 -7.32
CA GLN A 418 -12.47 21.77 -6.96
C GLN A 418 -12.83 20.85 -5.77
N SER A 419 -12.16 19.71 -5.65
CA SER A 419 -12.43 18.75 -4.57
C SER A 419 -12.08 19.26 -3.17
N ARG A 420 -11.32 20.34 -3.03
CA ARG A 420 -10.97 20.89 -1.71
C ARG A 420 -12.19 21.38 -0.92
N GLU A 421 -13.23 21.82 -1.61
CA GLU A 421 -14.46 22.35 -1.01
C GLU A 421 -15.46 21.25 -0.64
N TRP A 422 -15.20 20.00 -1.02
CA TRP A 422 -16.12 18.88 -0.80
C TRP A 422 -15.94 18.28 0.60
N ASP A 423 -17.05 17.82 1.16
CA ASP A 423 -16.97 16.84 2.24
C ASP A 423 -16.33 15.57 1.67
N CYS A 424 -15.22 15.16 2.21
CA CYS A 424 -14.42 14.06 1.66
C CYS A 424 -14.53 12.77 2.44
N ASP A 425 -15.62 12.56 3.15
CA ASP A 425 -15.90 11.25 3.76
C ASP A 425 -16.00 10.15 2.70
N SER A 426 -15.34 9.03 2.96
CA SER A 426 -15.49 7.84 2.12
C SER A 426 -16.89 7.27 2.23
N HIS A 427 -17.48 6.82 1.15
CA HIS A 427 -18.76 6.11 1.12
C HIS A 427 -18.57 4.59 0.95
N ALA A 428 -17.36 4.07 1.11
CA ALA A 428 -17.09 2.64 1.04
C ALA A 428 -17.71 1.91 2.24
N GLU A 429 -18.53 0.91 1.95
CA GLU A 429 -19.12 0.00 2.93
C GLU A 429 -18.42 -1.37 2.95
N LEU A 430 -17.38 -1.54 2.12
CA LEU A 430 -16.53 -2.71 2.04
C LEU A 430 -15.09 -2.32 2.41
N ALA A 431 -14.48 -3.04 3.35
CA ALA A 431 -13.11 -2.82 3.78
C ALA A 431 -12.26 -4.06 3.59
N VAL A 432 -11.12 -3.91 2.91
CA VAL A 432 -10.07 -4.92 2.78
C VAL A 432 -9.06 -4.70 3.90
N VAL A 433 -8.81 -5.73 4.70
CA VAL A 433 -8.00 -5.67 5.90
C VAL A 433 -6.74 -6.49 5.75
N VAL A 434 -5.59 -5.85 5.97
CA VAL A 434 -4.26 -6.49 5.99
C VAL A 434 -3.58 -6.27 7.34
N ASP A 435 -2.67 -7.17 7.69
CA ASP A 435 -1.83 -7.03 8.88
C ASP A 435 -0.37 -6.85 8.48
N ASP A 436 0.28 -5.84 9.04
CA ASP A 436 1.68 -5.49 8.73
C ASP A 436 2.69 -6.47 9.34
N ARG A 437 2.37 -7.11 10.48
CA ARG A 437 3.29 -8.00 11.20
C ARG A 437 3.17 -9.47 10.80
N SER A 438 2.05 -9.90 10.26
CA SER A 438 1.81 -11.31 9.92
C SER A 438 2.81 -11.89 8.92
N SER A 439 3.44 -11.04 8.09
CA SER A 439 4.46 -11.46 7.14
C SER A 439 5.73 -12.02 7.81
N ALA A 440 6.08 -11.58 9.03
CA ALA A 440 7.20 -12.13 9.78
C ALA A 440 6.98 -13.58 10.24
N TRP A 441 5.72 -13.99 10.38
CA TRP A 441 5.31 -15.32 10.80
C TRP A 441 5.18 -16.32 9.66
N CYS A 442 5.39 -15.90 8.42
CA CYS A 442 5.37 -16.77 7.26
C CYS A 442 6.79 -17.20 6.88
N HIS A 443 6.95 -18.44 6.49
CA HIS A 443 8.18 -18.88 5.86
C HIS A 443 8.34 -18.20 4.50
N PRO A 444 9.50 -17.64 4.14
CA PRO A 444 9.68 -16.91 2.89
C PRO A 444 9.44 -17.79 1.66
N THR A 445 9.80 -19.08 1.74
CA THR A 445 9.58 -20.06 0.68
C THR A 445 8.11 -20.49 0.54
N SER A 446 7.25 -20.18 1.52
CA SER A 446 5.82 -20.49 1.41
C SER A 446 5.09 -19.56 0.47
N SER A 447 5.62 -18.37 0.23
CA SER A 447 5.00 -17.28 -0.54
C SER A 447 3.57 -16.92 -0.07
N LEU A 448 3.19 -17.35 1.15
CA LEU A 448 1.82 -17.24 1.63
C LEU A 448 1.35 -15.78 1.70
N ASN A 449 2.17 -14.89 2.27
CA ASN A 449 1.81 -13.48 2.36
C ASN A 449 1.58 -12.87 0.98
N GLN A 450 2.49 -13.12 0.03
CA GLN A 450 2.35 -12.65 -1.33
C GLN A 450 1.08 -13.20 -1.99
N PHE A 451 0.78 -14.47 -1.76
CA PHE A 451 -0.40 -15.12 -2.30
C PHE A 451 -1.70 -14.44 -1.86
N PHE A 452 -1.84 -14.08 -0.58
CA PHE A 452 -3.04 -13.41 -0.08
C PHE A 452 -3.11 -11.93 -0.45
N THR A 453 -1.98 -11.27 -0.66
CA THR A 453 -1.90 -9.83 -0.91
C THR A 453 -1.46 -9.47 -2.34
N SER A 454 -1.36 -10.45 -3.24
CA SER A 454 -0.87 -10.24 -4.61
C SER A 454 -1.82 -9.39 -5.45
N VAL A 455 -1.27 -8.79 -6.49
CA VAL A 455 -2.01 -8.00 -7.50
C VAL A 455 -3.14 -8.80 -8.13
N ALA A 456 -2.89 -10.07 -8.45
CA ALA A 456 -3.92 -10.95 -9.02
C ALA A 456 -5.16 -11.07 -8.11
N ARG A 457 -4.94 -11.05 -6.78
CA ARG A 457 -6.03 -11.04 -5.80
C ARG A 457 -6.75 -9.72 -5.77
N GLN A 458 -6.01 -8.62 -5.85
CA GLN A 458 -6.61 -7.29 -5.91
C GLN A 458 -7.54 -7.13 -7.10
N MET A 459 -7.25 -7.77 -8.23
CA MET A 459 -8.12 -7.76 -9.39
C MET A 459 -9.48 -8.39 -9.12
N GLU A 460 -9.56 -9.43 -8.29
CA GLU A 460 -10.82 -10.11 -7.97
C GLU A 460 -11.83 -9.24 -7.22
N TRP A 461 -11.36 -8.20 -6.52
CA TRP A 461 -12.25 -7.27 -5.83
C TRP A 461 -12.24 -5.84 -6.40
N SER A 462 -11.44 -5.57 -7.41
CA SER A 462 -11.32 -4.22 -7.96
C SER A 462 -12.53 -3.78 -8.76
N ASP A 463 -13.12 -4.69 -9.52
CA ASP A 463 -14.22 -4.40 -10.43
C ASP A 463 -15.58 -4.95 -9.95
N LEU A 464 -15.78 -4.97 -8.63
CA LEU A 464 -17.02 -5.47 -8.04
C LEU A 464 -18.24 -4.55 -8.22
N GLY A 465 -18.01 -3.31 -8.65
CA GLY A 465 -19.06 -2.29 -8.72
C GLY A 465 -19.37 -1.61 -7.37
N PHE A 466 -18.49 -1.75 -6.39
CA PHE A 466 -18.58 -1.12 -5.06
C PHE A 466 -17.33 -0.32 -4.77
N PRO A 467 -17.43 0.84 -4.08
CA PRO A 467 -16.28 1.47 -3.46
C PRO A 467 -15.73 0.56 -2.35
N LEU A 468 -14.42 0.55 -2.18
CA LEU A 468 -13.76 -0.17 -1.11
C LEU A 468 -12.66 0.68 -0.46
N ASP A 469 -12.44 0.45 0.84
CA ASP A 469 -11.34 1.02 1.60
C ASP A 469 -10.32 -0.05 1.98
N THR A 470 -9.05 0.32 2.12
CA THR A 470 -7.98 -0.57 2.57
C THR A 470 -7.49 -0.16 3.95
N LEU A 471 -7.46 -1.11 4.88
CA LEU A 471 -7.16 -0.86 6.28
C LEU A 471 -6.11 -1.84 6.80
N THR A 472 -5.37 -1.40 7.81
CA THR A 472 -4.63 -2.32 8.66
C THR A 472 -5.55 -2.93 9.72
N ALA A 473 -5.21 -4.15 10.18
CA ALA A 473 -6.00 -4.87 11.19
C ALA A 473 -6.22 -4.05 12.48
N TRP A 474 -5.24 -3.28 12.90
CA TRP A 474 -5.33 -2.45 14.12
C TRP A 474 -6.22 -1.21 13.99
N GLU A 475 -6.70 -0.86 12.78
CA GLU A 475 -7.70 0.19 12.56
C GLU A 475 -9.14 -0.32 12.61
N VAL A 476 -9.38 -1.62 12.46
CA VAL A 476 -10.72 -2.20 12.34
C VAL A 476 -11.62 -1.84 13.54
N GLY A 477 -11.08 -1.87 14.77
CA GLY A 477 -11.84 -1.52 15.97
C GLY A 477 -12.47 -0.12 15.92
N ARG A 478 -11.78 0.81 15.27
CA ARG A 478 -12.17 2.23 15.14
C ARG A 478 -12.88 2.55 13.82
N TYR A 479 -12.93 1.62 12.87
CA TYR A 479 -13.55 1.81 11.57
C TYR A 479 -15.00 1.32 11.58
N GLY A 480 -15.96 2.25 11.69
CA GLY A 480 -17.38 1.93 11.93
C GLY A 480 -18.24 1.80 10.68
N ARG A 481 -17.75 2.18 9.54
CA ARG A 481 -18.51 2.39 8.30
C ARG A 481 -18.81 1.10 7.55
N ALA A 482 -17.83 0.16 7.48
CA ALA A 482 -17.98 -1.02 6.67
C ALA A 482 -19.07 -1.98 7.17
N ARG A 483 -19.88 -2.46 6.24
CA ARG A 483 -20.80 -3.59 6.37
C ARG A 483 -20.12 -4.92 6.07
N VAL A 484 -19.07 -4.89 5.25
CA VAL A 484 -18.29 -6.08 4.89
C VAL A 484 -16.81 -5.83 5.15
N TYR A 485 -16.19 -6.73 5.91
CA TYR A 485 -14.75 -6.75 6.16
C TYR A 485 -14.13 -8.00 5.56
N LEU A 486 -13.05 -7.84 4.78
CA LEU A 486 -12.28 -8.93 4.18
C LEU A 486 -10.92 -9.02 4.87
N PHE A 487 -10.72 -10.02 5.72
CA PHE A 487 -9.47 -10.22 6.44
C PHE A 487 -8.53 -11.14 5.65
N LEU A 488 -7.50 -10.58 5.03
CA LEU A 488 -6.61 -11.33 4.15
C LEU A 488 -5.51 -12.07 4.90
N ASN A 489 -4.42 -11.39 5.26
CA ASN A 489 -3.22 -11.98 5.86
C ASN A 489 -3.14 -11.79 7.38
N CYS A 490 -4.26 -11.74 8.07
CA CYS A 490 -4.34 -11.44 9.51
C CYS A 490 -4.08 -12.70 10.36
N TRP A 491 -2.96 -13.38 10.17
CA TRP A 491 -2.66 -14.65 10.84
C TRP A 491 -2.14 -14.50 12.25
N PHE A 492 -1.28 -13.48 12.46
CA PHE A 492 -0.82 -13.11 13.80
C PHE A 492 -1.75 -12.07 14.41
N MET A 493 -2.23 -12.37 15.62
CA MET A 493 -3.13 -11.46 16.32
C MET A 493 -2.99 -11.64 17.81
N ASP A 494 -2.63 -10.59 18.53
CA ASP A 494 -2.67 -10.63 20.00
C ASP A 494 -4.10 -10.55 20.52
N GLY A 495 -4.28 -10.95 21.79
CA GLY A 495 -5.62 -11.08 22.38
C GLY A 495 -6.38 -9.76 22.49
N ASP A 496 -5.69 -8.61 22.60
CA ASP A 496 -6.34 -7.31 22.68
C ASP A 496 -6.91 -6.92 21.32
N LEU A 497 -6.09 -6.98 20.27
CA LEU A 497 -6.52 -6.72 18.90
C LEU A 497 -7.66 -7.67 18.48
N ARG A 498 -7.57 -8.95 18.84
CA ARG A 498 -8.64 -9.91 18.56
C ARG A 498 -9.95 -9.50 19.19
N ARG A 499 -9.94 -9.07 20.46
CA ARG A 499 -11.15 -8.58 21.15
C ARG A 499 -11.75 -7.34 20.49
N GLU A 500 -10.92 -6.37 20.11
CA GLU A 500 -11.35 -5.16 19.40
C GLU A 500 -12.03 -5.50 18.08
N ILE A 501 -11.41 -6.39 17.28
CA ILE A 501 -11.97 -6.84 16.01
C ILE A 501 -13.30 -7.57 16.24
N ILE A 502 -13.37 -8.52 17.18
CA ILE A 502 -14.59 -9.25 17.52
C ILE A 502 -15.73 -8.30 17.89
N GLN A 503 -15.46 -7.32 18.73
CA GLN A 503 -16.46 -6.31 19.13
C GLN A 503 -16.99 -5.50 17.94
N ARG A 504 -16.14 -5.26 16.94
CA ARG A 504 -16.52 -4.51 15.73
C ARG A 504 -17.34 -5.38 14.77
N VAL A 505 -16.88 -6.57 14.46
CA VAL A 505 -17.48 -7.38 13.40
C VAL A 505 -18.72 -8.16 13.83
N ARG A 506 -18.93 -8.37 15.13
CA ARG A 506 -20.14 -9.03 15.66
C ARG A 506 -21.27 -8.05 16.00
N ARG A 507 -21.47 -7.07 15.14
CA ARG A 507 -22.59 -6.13 15.24
C ARG A 507 -23.65 -6.46 14.20
N PRO A 508 -24.93 -6.19 14.49
CA PRO A 508 -26.00 -6.40 13.52
C PRO A 508 -25.72 -5.69 12.19
N GLY A 509 -25.95 -6.39 11.07
CA GLY A 509 -25.73 -5.87 9.73
C GLY A 509 -24.29 -5.99 9.22
N VAL A 510 -23.33 -6.49 10.03
CA VAL A 510 -21.93 -6.67 9.62
C VAL A 510 -21.68 -8.10 9.14
N THR A 511 -20.95 -8.21 8.04
CA THR A 511 -20.42 -9.46 7.50
C THR A 511 -18.90 -9.43 7.54
N SER A 512 -18.27 -10.45 8.10
CA SER A 512 -16.83 -10.66 8.07
C SER A 512 -16.48 -11.87 7.20
N VAL A 513 -15.50 -11.70 6.32
CA VAL A 513 -14.94 -12.77 5.48
C VAL A 513 -13.51 -13.02 5.95
N TRP A 514 -13.24 -14.26 6.36
CA TRP A 514 -11.98 -14.67 6.94
C TRP A 514 -11.29 -15.65 6.01
N PHE A 515 -10.07 -15.32 5.64
CA PHE A 515 -9.30 -16.18 4.76
C PHE A 515 -8.29 -17.01 5.56
N HIS A 516 -8.29 -18.33 5.28
CA HIS A 516 -7.32 -19.28 5.80
C HIS A 516 -7.22 -19.24 7.34
N GLY A 517 -6.03 -19.07 7.91
CA GLY A 517 -5.74 -19.13 9.32
C GLY A 517 -5.77 -17.79 10.05
N CYS A 518 -6.72 -16.91 9.77
CA CYS A 518 -6.83 -15.64 10.49
C CYS A 518 -6.88 -15.86 12.01
N GLY A 519 -5.97 -15.17 12.74
CA GLY A 519 -5.84 -15.29 14.20
C GLY A 519 -5.20 -16.56 14.71
N PHE A 520 -4.69 -17.45 13.84
CA PHE A 520 -4.10 -18.74 14.24
C PHE A 520 -2.89 -18.60 15.17
N ILE A 521 -2.08 -17.55 14.95
CA ILE A 521 -0.84 -17.31 15.68
C ILE A 521 -1.07 -16.24 16.75
N GLU A 522 -0.76 -16.57 17.98
CA GLU A 522 -0.72 -15.63 19.11
C GLU A 522 0.58 -15.82 19.90
N LYS A 523 1.30 -14.73 20.15
CA LYS A 523 2.54 -14.64 20.93
C LYS A 523 3.48 -15.87 20.86
N ASN A 524 3.12 -16.97 21.50
CA ASN A 524 4.00 -18.14 21.69
C ASN A 524 3.38 -19.46 21.21
N ARG A 525 2.24 -19.44 20.53
CA ARG A 525 1.57 -20.65 20.07
C ARG A 525 0.74 -20.44 18.80
N CYS A 526 0.63 -21.52 18.04
CA CYS A 526 -0.35 -21.69 16.98
C CYS A 526 -1.52 -22.53 17.55
N ASP A 527 -2.74 -22.02 17.48
CA ASP A 527 -3.90 -22.70 18.05
C ASP A 527 -5.16 -22.44 17.19
N VAL A 528 -5.82 -23.51 16.77
CA VAL A 528 -7.09 -23.43 16.04
C VAL A 528 -8.23 -22.87 16.89
N ALA A 529 -8.11 -22.94 18.21
CA ALA A 529 -9.08 -22.31 19.12
C ALA A 529 -9.10 -20.79 18.95
N ASN A 530 -7.96 -20.16 18.65
CA ASN A 530 -7.89 -18.73 18.36
C ASN A 530 -8.64 -18.38 17.07
N VAL A 531 -8.53 -19.23 16.04
CA VAL A 531 -9.30 -19.08 14.78
C VAL A 531 -10.80 -19.20 15.08
N THR A 532 -11.19 -20.23 15.83
CA THR A 532 -12.60 -20.45 16.24
C THR A 532 -13.16 -19.25 16.99
N GLU A 533 -12.41 -18.70 17.95
CA GLU A 533 -12.81 -17.52 18.72
C GLU A 533 -13.02 -16.31 17.81
N LEU A 534 -12.04 -16.01 16.95
CA LEU A 534 -12.07 -14.85 16.07
C LEU A 534 -13.20 -14.95 15.04
N VAL A 535 -13.24 -16.06 14.32
CA VAL A 535 -14.17 -16.27 13.20
C VAL A 535 -15.61 -16.50 13.72
N GLY A 536 -15.76 -17.03 14.94
CA GLY A 536 -17.06 -17.38 15.51
C GLY A 536 -17.72 -18.60 14.88
N ILE A 537 -16.93 -19.42 14.19
CA ILE A 537 -17.26 -20.69 13.60
C ILE A 537 -16.32 -21.72 14.20
N ARG A 538 -16.82 -22.85 14.67
CA ARG A 538 -15.95 -23.90 15.19
C ARG A 538 -15.10 -24.48 14.06
N MET A 539 -13.77 -24.44 14.25
CA MET A 539 -12.78 -24.82 13.24
C MET A 539 -11.99 -26.04 13.67
N ARG A 540 -11.51 -26.79 12.69
CA ARG A 540 -10.63 -27.93 12.85
C ARG A 540 -9.34 -27.73 12.06
N TYR A 541 -8.22 -28.07 12.68
CA TYR A 541 -6.89 -28.05 12.08
C TYR A 541 -6.70 -29.31 11.21
N LEU A 542 -6.15 -29.12 10.00
CA LEU A 542 -5.80 -30.19 9.05
C LEU A 542 -4.29 -30.17 8.83
N PRO A 543 -3.56 -31.17 9.37
CA PRO A 543 -2.10 -31.21 9.29
C PRO A 543 -1.58 -31.70 7.93
N GLU A 544 -2.39 -32.44 7.17
CA GLU A 544 -1.95 -33.03 5.90
C GLU A 544 -1.77 -31.94 4.83
N PRO A 545 -0.60 -31.91 4.15
CA PRO A 545 -0.37 -30.97 3.05
C PRO A 545 -1.35 -31.23 1.90
N ALA A 546 -1.99 -30.17 1.42
CA ALA A 546 -2.75 -30.19 0.17
C ALA A 546 -2.90 -28.77 -0.41
N LEU A 547 -3.33 -28.70 -1.64
CA LEU A 547 -3.66 -27.40 -2.27
C LEU A 547 -4.90 -26.79 -1.60
N PRO A 548 -4.90 -25.49 -1.29
CA PRO A 548 -6.06 -24.80 -0.75
C PRO A 548 -7.04 -24.43 -1.87
N GLU A 549 -7.56 -25.41 -2.58
CA GLU A 549 -8.55 -25.28 -3.65
C GLU A 549 -9.91 -25.75 -3.17
N ILE A 550 -10.97 -25.00 -3.48
CA ILE A 550 -12.34 -25.23 -3.01
C ILE A 550 -13.25 -25.52 -4.20
N GLU A 551 -14.01 -26.57 -4.10
CA GLU A 551 -15.16 -26.87 -4.98
C GLU A 551 -16.46 -26.40 -4.32
N LEU A 552 -17.24 -25.60 -5.05
CA LEU A 552 -18.54 -25.11 -4.58
C LEU A 552 -19.60 -26.22 -4.60
N ILE A 553 -20.55 -26.13 -3.68
CA ILE A 553 -21.71 -27.01 -3.57
C ILE A 553 -22.91 -26.27 -4.16
N PRO A 554 -23.32 -26.58 -5.41
CA PRO A 554 -24.47 -25.93 -6.06
C PRO A 554 -25.74 -26.07 -5.23
N GLY A 555 -26.54 -25.01 -5.16
CA GLY A 555 -27.84 -25.03 -4.46
C GLY A 555 -27.76 -25.06 -2.93
N SER A 556 -26.56 -25.02 -2.34
CA SER A 556 -26.38 -25.04 -0.88
C SER A 556 -26.70 -23.70 -0.21
N ASP A 557 -26.64 -22.60 -0.95
CA ASP A 557 -27.01 -21.24 -0.51
C ASP A 557 -27.37 -20.38 -1.73
N PRO A 558 -28.27 -19.38 -1.61
CA PRO A 558 -28.62 -18.46 -2.70
C PRO A 558 -27.42 -17.75 -3.33
N VAL A 559 -26.29 -17.60 -2.62
CA VAL A 559 -25.07 -16.98 -3.21
C VAL A 559 -24.37 -17.89 -4.23
N VAL A 560 -24.70 -19.19 -4.28
CA VAL A 560 -24.10 -20.19 -5.18
C VAL A 560 -25.12 -20.96 -6.03
N GLU A 561 -26.33 -20.42 -6.21
CA GLU A 561 -27.44 -21.09 -6.89
C GLU A 561 -27.31 -21.19 -8.44
N ASP A 562 -26.39 -20.44 -9.06
CA ASP A 562 -26.38 -20.20 -10.50
C ASP A 562 -25.57 -21.24 -11.30
N ALA A 563 -26.11 -21.63 -12.47
CA ALA A 563 -25.48 -22.58 -13.40
C ALA A 563 -24.16 -22.10 -14.02
N TYR A 564 -23.87 -20.80 -13.95
CA TYR A 564 -22.65 -20.19 -14.47
C TYR A 564 -21.54 -20.06 -13.40
N THR A 565 -21.73 -20.61 -12.21
CA THR A 565 -20.77 -20.55 -11.12
C THR A 565 -19.57 -21.45 -11.44
N PRO A 566 -18.33 -20.95 -11.38
CA PRO A 566 -17.15 -21.80 -11.44
C PRO A 566 -17.23 -22.88 -10.37
N ARG A 567 -16.94 -24.14 -10.73
CA ARG A 567 -17.05 -25.25 -9.80
C ARG A 567 -15.97 -25.27 -8.75
N SER A 568 -14.78 -24.78 -9.10
CA SER A 568 -13.65 -24.70 -8.16
C SER A 568 -12.88 -23.40 -8.29
N PHE A 569 -12.22 -22.99 -7.20
CA PHE A 569 -11.36 -21.83 -7.13
C PHE A 569 -10.34 -22.00 -5.99
N GLY A 570 -9.29 -21.17 -5.99
CA GLY A 570 -8.32 -21.11 -4.89
C GLY A 570 -6.88 -21.07 -5.34
N ALA A 571 -6.15 -22.18 -5.27
CA ALA A 571 -4.72 -22.22 -5.56
C ALA A 571 -4.41 -21.93 -7.04
N ARG A 572 -5.26 -22.36 -7.94
CA ARG A 572 -5.14 -22.06 -9.37
C ARG A 572 -6.04 -20.89 -9.71
N LEU A 573 -5.46 -19.91 -10.35
CA LEU A 573 -6.21 -18.83 -10.97
C LEU A 573 -6.76 -19.35 -12.30
N SER A 574 -8.08 -19.39 -12.44
CA SER A 574 -8.76 -20.15 -13.49
C SER A 574 -8.94 -19.42 -14.81
N ASP A 575 -8.33 -18.23 -15.01
CA ASP A 575 -8.50 -17.53 -16.27
C ASP A 575 -7.21 -16.88 -16.83
N ASP A 576 -7.23 -16.69 -18.18
CA ASP A 576 -6.16 -16.09 -19.00
C ASP A 576 -5.62 -14.72 -18.52
N ARG A 577 -6.30 -14.06 -17.58
CA ARG A 577 -5.90 -12.72 -17.10
C ARG A 577 -4.71 -12.80 -16.17
N THR A 578 -4.59 -13.90 -15.44
CA THR A 578 -3.57 -14.08 -14.41
C THR A 578 -2.28 -14.67 -14.94
N ASP A 579 -2.33 -15.52 -15.96
CA ASP A 579 -1.14 -16.07 -16.59
C ASP A 579 -0.27 -15.01 -17.26
N ARG A 580 -0.88 -13.90 -17.71
CA ARG A 580 -0.16 -12.76 -18.30
C ARG A 580 0.48 -11.83 -17.27
N MET A 581 0.07 -11.89 -16.00
CA MET A 581 0.50 -10.98 -14.94
C MET A 581 1.56 -11.58 -14.01
N LEU A 582 1.69 -12.90 -14.00
CA LEU A 582 2.57 -13.62 -13.09
C LEU A 582 3.85 -14.14 -13.80
N ASP A 583 4.37 -13.39 -14.75
CA ASP A 583 5.67 -13.67 -15.40
C ASP A 583 6.83 -13.62 -14.41
N GLY A 584 6.88 -14.58 -13.49
CA GLY A 584 8.00 -14.72 -12.58
C GLY A 584 7.91 -15.99 -11.74
N PRO A 585 9.03 -16.43 -11.12
CA PRO A 585 9.09 -17.64 -10.30
C PRO A 585 8.18 -17.63 -9.05
N ALA A 586 7.39 -16.58 -8.86
CA ALA A 586 6.41 -16.46 -7.79
C ALA A 586 5.15 -17.33 -7.98
N ALA A 587 4.98 -17.94 -9.13
CA ALA A 587 3.78 -18.69 -9.49
C ALA A 587 3.73 -20.14 -8.95
N HIS A 588 4.63 -20.54 -8.07
CA HIS A 588 4.62 -21.90 -7.49
C HIS A 588 3.58 -22.05 -6.38
N TRP A 589 2.33 -21.77 -6.72
CA TRP A 589 1.16 -22.00 -5.86
C TRP A 589 0.67 -23.46 -5.89
N ASP A 590 1.27 -24.28 -6.71
CA ASP A 590 0.95 -25.67 -6.97
C ASP A 590 1.52 -26.65 -5.93
N ALA A 591 2.27 -26.16 -4.94
CA ALA A 591 2.79 -27.00 -3.90
C ALA A 591 1.77 -27.23 -2.78
N ALA A 592 1.51 -28.50 -2.48
CA ALA A 592 0.72 -28.89 -1.31
C ALA A 592 1.44 -28.47 -0.02
N ARG A 593 0.75 -27.74 0.88
CA ARG A 593 1.31 -27.24 2.13
C ARG A 593 0.33 -27.35 3.29
N THR A 594 0.84 -27.17 4.49
CA THR A 594 0.12 -27.20 5.76
C THR A 594 0.34 -25.89 6.56
N PRO A 595 -0.51 -25.50 7.50
CA PRO A 595 -1.81 -26.10 7.80
C PRO A 595 -2.91 -25.67 6.83
N ARG A 596 -3.98 -26.45 6.77
CA ARG A 596 -5.28 -26.02 6.29
C ARG A 596 -6.30 -26.03 7.45
N PHE A 597 -7.41 -25.37 7.26
CA PHE A 597 -8.45 -25.27 8.27
C PHE A 597 -9.79 -25.68 7.66
N ALA A 598 -10.54 -26.51 8.40
CA ALA A 598 -11.88 -26.95 7.99
C ALA A 598 -12.92 -26.51 9.02
N VAL A 599 -14.12 -26.23 8.53
CA VAL A 599 -15.27 -25.94 9.38
C VAL A 599 -15.78 -27.22 10.03
N ASP A 600 -15.95 -27.19 11.34
CA ASP A 600 -16.51 -28.28 12.16
C ASP A 600 -17.67 -27.78 13.03
N ASP A 601 -18.47 -26.87 12.51
CA ASP A 601 -19.60 -26.25 13.19
C ASP A 601 -20.92 -26.76 12.58
N PRO A 602 -21.79 -27.46 13.35
CA PRO A 602 -23.05 -27.97 12.86
C PRO A 602 -24.07 -26.86 12.52
N GLN A 603 -23.84 -25.63 13.02
CA GLN A 603 -24.67 -24.46 12.68
C GLN A 603 -24.20 -23.77 11.41
N ALA A 604 -23.02 -24.14 10.89
CA ALA A 604 -22.48 -23.53 9.68
C ALA A 604 -23.13 -24.12 8.43
N ARG A 605 -23.57 -23.25 7.54
CA ARG A 605 -24.01 -23.62 6.21
C ARG A 605 -22.78 -23.77 5.33
N VAL A 606 -22.44 -25.01 5.00
CA VAL A 606 -21.30 -25.33 4.13
C VAL A 606 -21.71 -25.10 2.67
N ILE A 607 -20.96 -24.24 1.98
CA ILE A 607 -21.18 -23.89 0.58
C ILE A 607 -20.03 -24.30 -0.35
N GLY A 608 -18.92 -24.82 0.23
CA GLY A 608 -17.78 -25.36 -0.52
C GLY A 608 -16.94 -26.31 0.31
N ARG A 609 -16.24 -27.22 -0.38
CA ARG A 609 -15.35 -28.24 0.21
C ARG A 609 -13.98 -28.17 -0.47
N TYR A 610 -12.93 -28.63 0.23
CA TYR A 610 -11.63 -28.82 -0.43
C TYR A 610 -11.74 -29.85 -1.56
N VAL A 611 -11.11 -29.52 -2.70
CA VAL A 611 -11.05 -30.41 -3.87
C VAL A 611 -10.36 -31.71 -3.50
N GLY A 612 -10.94 -32.84 -3.93
CA GLY A 612 -10.43 -34.18 -3.61
C GLY A 612 -10.67 -34.67 -2.18
N GLY A 613 -11.32 -33.84 -1.33
CA GLY A 613 -11.64 -34.13 0.05
C GLY A 613 -13.12 -33.97 0.39
N ARG A 614 -13.46 -34.24 1.64
CA ARG A 614 -14.82 -34.03 2.17
C ARG A 614 -14.89 -32.88 3.17
N GLU A 615 -13.75 -32.29 3.51
CA GLU A 615 -13.63 -31.26 4.53
C GLU A 615 -14.29 -29.96 4.10
N PRO A 616 -15.21 -29.43 4.92
CA PRO A 616 -15.83 -28.12 4.66
C PRO A 616 -14.79 -26.99 4.67
N ALA A 617 -14.68 -26.27 3.57
CA ALA A 617 -13.65 -25.25 3.35
C ALA A 617 -14.20 -23.85 3.11
N LEU A 618 -15.51 -23.74 2.76
CA LEU A 618 -16.22 -22.48 2.65
C LEU A 618 -17.56 -22.63 3.33
N ALA A 619 -17.84 -21.77 4.31
CA ALA A 619 -19.09 -21.83 5.04
C ALA A 619 -19.53 -20.46 5.55
N ILE A 620 -20.83 -20.34 5.83
CA ILE A 620 -21.49 -19.13 6.34
C ILE A 620 -22.17 -19.49 7.66
N VAL A 621 -21.98 -18.63 8.68
CA VAL A 621 -22.76 -18.63 9.91
C VAL A 621 -23.44 -17.29 10.09
N GLU A 622 -24.69 -17.30 10.49
CA GLU A 622 -25.47 -16.11 10.86
C GLU A 622 -25.86 -16.23 12.35
N LYS A 623 -25.45 -15.26 13.14
CA LYS A 623 -25.71 -15.21 14.60
C LYS A 623 -26.07 -13.80 15.03
N GLN A 624 -27.18 -13.63 15.76
CA GLN A 624 -27.54 -12.36 16.38
C GLN A 624 -27.48 -11.13 15.43
N GLY A 625 -27.80 -11.35 14.14
CA GLY A 625 -27.81 -10.28 13.12
C GLY A 625 -26.46 -9.96 12.46
N TRP A 626 -25.34 -10.60 12.87
CA TRP A 626 -24.07 -10.54 12.16
C TRP A 626 -23.81 -11.84 11.37
N ARG A 627 -22.94 -11.75 10.38
CA ARG A 627 -22.57 -12.88 9.52
C ARG A 627 -21.06 -13.09 9.51
N SER A 628 -20.64 -14.34 9.60
CA SER A 628 -19.26 -14.76 9.42
C SER A 628 -19.17 -15.73 8.26
N VAL A 629 -18.20 -15.49 7.38
CA VAL A 629 -17.87 -16.33 6.23
C VAL A 629 -16.43 -16.78 6.39
N PHE A 630 -16.20 -18.07 6.44
CA PHE A 630 -14.86 -18.63 6.42
C PHE A 630 -14.56 -19.15 5.01
N CYS A 631 -13.37 -18.83 4.49
CA CYS A 631 -12.83 -19.32 3.23
C CYS A 631 -11.44 -19.91 3.46
N GLY A 632 -11.28 -21.22 3.28
CA GLY A 632 -10.00 -21.92 3.44
C GLY A 632 -9.03 -21.71 2.27
N ALA A 633 -9.51 -21.16 1.16
CA ALA A 633 -8.68 -20.74 0.03
C ALA A 633 -8.21 -19.29 0.20
N PRO A 634 -7.13 -18.90 -0.49
CA PRO A 634 -6.57 -17.54 -0.37
C PRO A 634 -7.37 -16.46 -1.12
N MET A 635 -8.38 -16.83 -1.86
CA MET A 635 -9.25 -15.90 -2.57
C MET A 635 -10.70 -16.36 -2.53
N LEU A 636 -11.60 -15.42 -2.76
CA LEU A 636 -12.99 -15.64 -3.07
C LEU A 636 -13.24 -15.03 -4.45
N PRO A 637 -13.88 -15.74 -5.40
CA PRO A 637 -14.19 -15.17 -6.70
C PRO A 637 -14.97 -13.86 -6.59
N GLY A 638 -14.62 -12.86 -7.40
CA GLY A 638 -15.21 -11.52 -7.33
C GLY A 638 -16.74 -11.53 -7.42
N TRP A 639 -17.32 -12.38 -8.31
CA TRP A 639 -18.78 -12.52 -8.42
C TRP A 639 -19.44 -13.03 -7.11
N LEU A 640 -18.79 -13.95 -6.39
CA LEU A 640 -19.30 -14.49 -5.12
C LEU A 640 -19.20 -13.43 -4.02
N LEU A 641 -18.09 -12.70 -3.98
CA LEU A 641 -17.91 -11.56 -3.06
C LEU A 641 -18.94 -10.47 -3.31
N ALA A 642 -19.24 -10.15 -4.58
CA ALA A 642 -20.27 -9.17 -4.92
C ALA A 642 -21.67 -9.60 -4.44
N ARG A 643 -22.01 -10.89 -4.53
CA ARG A 643 -23.26 -11.43 -4.00
C ARG A 643 -23.32 -11.35 -2.47
N LEU A 644 -22.24 -11.70 -1.79
CA LEU A 644 -22.13 -11.57 -0.33
C LEU A 644 -22.27 -10.10 0.12
N ALA A 645 -21.64 -9.18 -0.58
CA ALA A 645 -21.72 -7.75 -0.29
C ALA A 645 -23.17 -7.23 -0.44
N ARG A 646 -23.84 -7.56 -1.55
CA ARG A 646 -25.26 -7.21 -1.77
C ARG A 646 -26.17 -7.81 -0.71
N ARG A 647 -25.97 -9.07 -0.34
CA ARG A 647 -26.71 -9.72 0.76
C ARG A 647 -26.48 -9.04 2.11
N SER A 648 -25.36 -8.35 2.29
CA SER A 648 -25.04 -7.57 3.47
C SER A 648 -25.59 -6.14 3.42
N GLY A 649 -26.33 -5.80 2.36
CA GLY A 649 -26.94 -4.48 2.17
C GLY A 649 -25.96 -3.42 1.68
N VAL A 650 -24.79 -3.81 1.17
CA VAL A 650 -23.85 -2.89 0.51
C VAL A 650 -24.46 -2.42 -0.81
N HIS A 651 -24.49 -1.10 -1.01
CA HIS A 651 -25.03 -0.52 -2.24
C HIS A 651 -24.11 -0.81 -3.43
N ALA A 652 -24.65 -1.41 -4.48
CA ALA A 652 -23.93 -1.63 -5.74
C ALA A 652 -24.16 -0.44 -6.67
N TYR A 653 -23.09 0.23 -7.02
CA TYR A 653 -23.13 1.35 -7.99
C TYR A 653 -23.20 0.87 -9.43
N THR A 654 -22.68 -0.33 -9.69
CA THR A 654 -22.76 -1.00 -11.00
C THR A 654 -22.87 -2.50 -10.82
N SER A 655 -23.15 -3.21 -11.93
CA SER A 655 -22.84 -4.64 -12.01
C SER A 655 -21.32 -4.85 -11.92
N PRO A 656 -20.81 -6.06 -11.55
CA PRO A 656 -19.40 -6.38 -11.64
C PRO A 656 -18.83 -6.11 -13.04
N GLY A 657 -17.56 -5.71 -13.11
CA GLY A 657 -16.85 -5.34 -14.33
C GLY A 657 -16.51 -3.84 -14.40
N ALA A 658 -16.66 -3.10 -13.30
CA ALA A 658 -16.21 -1.72 -13.18
C ALA A 658 -15.65 -1.43 -11.77
N GLN A 659 -14.57 -0.67 -11.72
CA GLN A 659 -14.04 -0.12 -10.48
C GLN A 659 -14.78 1.18 -10.14
N VAL A 660 -15.18 1.31 -8.89
CA VAL A 660 -15.96 2.46 -8.42
C VAL A 660 -15.26 3.11 -7.25
N PHE A 661 -15.19 4.43 -7.25
CA PHE A 661 -14.81 5.26 -6.11
C PHE A 661 -15.95 6.22 -5.80
N HIS A 662 -16.27 6.39 -4.54
CA HIS A 662 -17.24 7.39 -4.10
C HIS A 662 -16.70 8.12 -2.87
N ARG A 663 -16.42 9.39 -3.06
CA ARG A 663 -15.89 10.25 -2.00
C ARG A 663 -16.54 11.62 -2.06
N GLY A 664 -17.16 12.01 -0.95
CA GLY A 664 -17.98 13.22 -0.93
C GLY A 664 -19.04 13.18 -2.05
N PRO A 665 -19.19 14.23 -2.84
CA PRO A 665 -20.13 14.24 -3.95
C PRO A 665 -19.59 13.51 -5.22
N LEU A 666 -18.29 13.18 -5.29
CA LEU A 666 -17.69 12.61 -6.50
C LEU A 666 -17.85 11.10 -6.54
N ILE A 667 -18.42 10.59 -7.62
CA ILE A 667 -18.44 9.19 -7.99
C ILE A 667 -17.62 9.02 -9.26
N SER A 668 -16.59 8.18 -9.20
CA SER A 668 -15.76 7.84 -10.36
C SER A 668 -15.97 6.39 -10.72
N VAL A 669 -16.19 6.11 -12.01
CA VAL A 669 -16.44 4.77 -12.53
C VAL A 669 -15.45 4.50 -13.64
N TYR A 670 -14.56 3.52 -13.44
CA TYR A 670 -13.63 3.04 -14.44
C TYR A 670 -14.07 1.67 -14.97
N LYS A 671 -14.17 1.53 -16.28
CA LYS A 671 -14.54 0.29 -16.95
C LYS A 671 -13.37 -0.23 -17.79
N PRO A 672 -12.77 -1.37 -17.42
CA PRO A 672 -11.60 -1.91 -18.14
C PRO A 672 -11.94 -2.40 -19.55
N GLN A 673 -13.14 -2.92 -19.77
CA GLN A 673 -13.60 -3.45 -21.05
C GLN A 673 -14.77 -2.64 -21.60
N ALA A 674 -14.84 -2.44 -22.91
CA ALA A 674 -15.96 -1.75 -23.53
C ALA A 674 -17.30 -2.47 -23.28
N GLY A 675 -18.36 -1.71 -23.23
CA GLY A 675 -19.72 -2.26 -23.12
C GLY A 675 -20.68 -1.37 -22.37
N LEU A 676 -21.94 -1.73 -22.41
CA LEU A 676 -23.00 -1.03 -21.70
C LEU A 676 -22.83 -1.20 -20.18
N LEU A 677 -23.01 -0.12 -19.43
CA LEU A 677 -22.98 -0.13 -17.99
C LEU A 677 -24.07 0.78 -17.42
N ARG A 678 -24.79 0.27 -16.46
CA ARG A 678 -25.73 1.04 -15.66
C ARG A 678 -25.04 1.47 -14.37
N VAL A 679 -24.98 2.77 -14.15
CA VAL A 679 -24.48 3.40 -12.91
C VAL A 679 -25.68 3.81 -12.08
N GLU A 680 -25.74 3.38 -10.83
CA GLU A 680 -26.85 3.61 -9.90
C GLU A 680 -26.45 4.57 -8.80
N ALA A 681 -27.31 5.52 -8.49
CA ALA A 681 -27.13 6.43 -7.37
C ALA A 681 -27.29 5.68 -6.03
N PRO A 682 -26.61 6.12 -4.94
CA PRO A 682 -26.92 5.64 -3.60
C PRO A 682 -28.39 5.86 -3.22
N ALA A 683 -28.89 5.05 -2.29
CA ALA A 683 -30.28 5.12 -1.87
C ALA A 683 -30.64 6.54 -1.38
N GLY A 684 -31.71 7.11 -1.91
CA GLY A 684 -32.18 8.46 -1.59
C GLY A 684 -31.39 9.60 -2.26
N MET A 685 -30.48 9.27 -3.16
CA MET A 685 -29.68 10.23 -3.95
C MET A 685 -30.00 10.12 -5.43
N LEU A 686 -29.56 11.10 -6.17
CA LEU A 686 -29.51 11.12 -7.64
C LEU A 686 -28.07 11.31 -8.08
N ILE A 687 -27.77 10.95 -9.33
CA ILE A 687 -26.48 11.19 -9.96
C ILE A 687 -26.63 11.93 -11.26
N GLN A 688 -25.65 12.74 -11.59
CA GLN A 688 -25.55 13.42 -12.88
C GLN A 688 -24.11 13.30 -13.41
N PRO A 689 -23.93 12.99 -14.71
CA PRO A 689 -22.60 12.99 -15.32
C PRO A 689 -21.91 14.34 -15.17
N LEU A 690 -20.60 14.33 -14.90
CA LEU A 690 -19.76 15.52 -14.93
C LEU A 690 -19.13 15.67 -16.32
N MET A 691 -19.05 16.93 -16.79
CA MET A 691 -18.31 17.31 -17.97
C MET A 691 -17.35 18.45 -17.68
N PHE A 692 -16.24 18.49 -18.39
CA PHE A 692 -15.32 19.62 -18.32
C PHE A 692 -15.81 20.74 -19.26
N ALA A 693 -16.08 21.90 -18.70
CA ALA A 693 -16.48 23.09 -19.47
C ALA A 693 -15.23 23.88 -19.88
N GLU A 694 -14.75 23.68 -21.11
CA GLU A 694 -13.51 24.26 -21.64
C GLU A 694 -13.47 25.78 -21.51
N THR A 695 -14.58 26.48 -21.78
CA THR A 695 -14.66 27.93 -21.70
C THR A 695 -14.53 28.49 -20.28
N GLN A 696 -14.92 27.70 -19.26
CA GLN A 696 -14.89 28.10 -17.85
C GLN A 696 -13.76 27.42 -17.08
N GLN A 697 -13.09 26.44 -17.69
CA GLN A 697 -12.02 25.66 -17.09
C GLN A 697 -12.44 24.98 -15.75
N VAL A 698 -13.67 24.46 -15.71
CA VAL A 698 -14.25 23.79 -14.53
C VAL A 698 -14.99 22.51 -14.89
N TRP A 699 -15.02 21.56 -13.97
CA TRP A 699 -15.92 20.42 -14.03
C TRP A 699 -17.30 20.83 -13.48
N ARG A 700 -18.34 20.48 -14.19
CA ARG A 700 -19.73 20.77 -13.78
C ARG A 700 -20.67 19.65 -14.26
N PRO A 701 -21.87 19.55 -13.65
CA PRO A 701 -22.89 18.66 -14.18
C PRO A 701 -23.16 18.92 -15.65
N ASP A 702 -23.32 17.85 -16.41
CA ASP A 702 -23.62 17.98 -17.85
C ASP A 702 -25.01 18.62 -18.04
N PRO A 703 -25.12 19.83 -18.58
CA PRO A 703 -26.40 20.55 -18.71
C PRO A 703 -27.38 19.87 -19.68
N ARG A 704 -26.90 18.94 -20.48
CA ARG A 704 -27.74 18.13 -21.40
C ARG A 704 -28.48 17.00 -20.70
N THR A 705 -28.09 16.69 -19.45
CA THR A 705 -28.68 15.63 -18.63
C THR A 705 -29.38 16.22 -17.43
N LYS A 706 -30.23 15.40 -16.78
CA LYS A 706 -30.83 15.72 -15.48
C LYS A 706 -30.37 14.73 -14.42
N PRO A 707 -30.34 15.14 -13.13
CA PRO A 707 -30.11 14.19 -12.06
C PRO A 707 -31.12 13.05 -12.12
N CYS A 708 -30.66 11.82 -11.97
CA CYS A 708 -31.49 10.62 -12.03
C CYS A 708 -30.98 9.52 -11.09
N ALA A 709 -31.85 8.57 -10.76
CA ALA A 709 -31.49 7.44 -9.89
C ALA A 709 -30.49 6.48 -10.56
N SER A 710 -30.46 6.44 -11.88
CA SER A 710 -29.46 5.65 -12.61
C SER A 710 -29.22 6.20 -14.01
N VAL A 711 -28.02 5.96 -14.53
CA VAL A 711 -27.62 6.28 -15.91
C VAL A 711 -27.14 5.00 -16.57
N GLU A 712 -27.75 4.64 -17.71
CA GLU A 712 -27.26 3.55 -18.55
C GLU A 712 -26.56 4.12 -19.77
N THR A 713 -25.32 3.75 -20.01
CA THR A 713 -24.49 4.36 -21.03
C THR A 713 -23.41 3.39 -21.53
N PRO A 714 -23.05 3.43 -22.82
CA PRO A 714 -21.91 2.68 -23.34
C PRO A 714 -20.59 3.30 -22.82
N PHE A 715 -19.68 2.46 -22.41
CA PHE A 715 -18.29 2.80 -22.07
C PHE A 715 -17.37 2.24 -23.15
N GLU A 716 -16.34 2.99 -23.46
CA GLU A 716 -15.17 2.52 -24.19
C GLU A 716 -14.30 1.64 -23.29
N ALA A 717 -13.38 0.87 -23.89
CA ALA A 717 -12.40 0.13 -23.09
C ALA A 717 -11.45 1.09 -22.34
N SER A 718 -11.19 0.80 -21.06
CA SER A 718 -10.35 1.62 -20.19
C SER A 718 -10.85 3.07 -20.01
N GLU A 719 -12.15 3.27 -20.08
CA GLU A 719 -12.76 4.59 -19.89
C GLU A 719 -13.09 4.84 -18.41
N THR A 720 -12.80 6.05 -17.97
CA THR A 720 -13.23 6.57 -16.66
C THR A 720 -14.22 7.69 -16.87
N ARG A 721 -15.35 7.64 -16.15
CA ARG A 721 -16.33 8.73 -16.09
C ARG A 721 -16.54 9.19 -14.67
N PHE A 722 -16.82 10.47 -14.56
CA PHE A 722 -17.11 11.15 -13.30
C PHE A 722 -18.58 11.53 -13.24
N TYR A 723 -19.16 11.38 -12.05
CA TYR A 723 -20.53 11.76 -11.74
C TYR A 723 -20.54 12.56 -10.44
N VAL A 724 -21.48 13.48 -10.31
CA VAL A 724 -21.77 14.14 -9.04
C VAL A 724 -23.02 13.53 -8.42
N ALA A 725 -22.94 13.24 -7.12
CA ALA A 725 -24.10 12.85 -6.34
C ALA A 725 -24.91 14.10 -5.95
N CYS A 726 -26.24 14.03 -6.09
CA CYS A 726 -27.20 15.06 -5.78
C CYS A 726 -28.19 14.55 -4.72
N ASP A 727 -28.79 15.47 -3.96
CA ASP A 727 -29.92 15.12 -3.09
C ASP A 727 -31.18 14.74 -3.92
N SER A 728 -32.21 14.28 -3.25
CA SER A 728 -33.47 13.89 -3.91
C SER A 728 -34.20 15.04 -4.63
N SER A 729 -33.82 16.29 -4.40
CA SER A 729 -34.32 17.47 -5.14
C SER A 729 -33.48 17.80 -6.37
N GLY A 730 -32.39 17.05 -6.61
CA GLY A 730 -31.44 17.34 -7.70
C GLY A 730 -30.45 18.46 -7.38
N ARG A 731 -30.38 18.90 -6.12
CA ARG A 731 -29.37 19.85 -5.68
C ARG A 731 -28.08 19.07 -5.39
N GLU A 732 -26.96 19.54 -5.91
CA GLU A 732 -25.65 18.98 -5.59
C GLU A 732 -25.48 18.89 -4.07
N LEU A 733 -24.90 17.78 -3.60
CA LEU A 733 -24.54 17.65 -2.17
C LEU A 733 -23.62 18.82 -1.81
N PRO A 734 -23.79 19.45 -0.63
CA PRO A 734 -23.09 20.69 -0.33
C PRO A 734 -21.59 20.52 -0.48
N MET A 735 -21.02 21.35 -1.33
CA MET A 735 -19.62 21.65 -1.31
C MET A 735 -19.35 22.32 0.03
N GLY A 736 -18.72 21.58 0.95
CA GLY A 736 -18.35 21.90 2.31
C GLY A 736 -18.80 23.26 2.87
N ALA A 737 -19.85 23.27 3.66
CA ALA A 737 -20.03 24.36 4.62
C ALA A 737 -19.14 24.04 5.83
N ALA A 738 -18.18 24.91 6.14
CA ALA A 738 -17.41 24.86 7.37
C ALA A 738 -18.38 24.83 8.57
N GLY A 739 -18.61 23.63 9.09
CA GLY A 739 -19.47 23.38 10.23
C GLY A 739 -18.77 22.43 11.17
N ASN A 740 -18.27 23.00 12.28
CA ASN A 740 -17.85 22.25 13.46
C ASN A 740 -18.80 21.08 13.73
N ARG A 741 -18.44 19.88 13.35
CA ARG A 741 -18.95 18.67 13.99
C ARG A 741 -17.89 18.23 14.99
N SER A 742 -18.17 18.54 16.27
CA SER A 742 -17.49 18.02 17.43
C SER A 742 -17.37 16.50 17.32
N ALA A 743 -16.16 16.00 17.61
CA ALA A 743 -15.87 14.59 17.76
C ALA A 743 -16.83 13.93 18.74
N GLU A 744 -17.59 12.94 18.28
CA GLU A 744 -18.16 11.85 19.08
C GLU A 744 -17.57 10.50 18.62
#